data_0f89cfe439f087c29125b25a632cfc19
#
_entry.id   0f89cfe439f087c29125b25a632cfc19
#
_cell.length_a   1.000
_cell.length_b   1.000
_cell.length_c   1.000
_cell.angle_alpha   90.00
_cell.angle_beta   90.00
_cell.angle_gamma   90.00
#
_symmetry.space_group_name_H-M   'P 1'
#
loop_
_entity.id
_entity.type
_entity.pdbx_description
1 polymer ?
#
loop_
_entity_poly.entity_id
_entity_poly.type
_entity_poly.pdbx_seq_one_letter_code
_entity_poly.pdbx_strand_id
1 'polypeptide(L)'
;MEEIRLGKTKHTGPIKLSKKPRPDLWVSKVPFGLGKIKPHHLRDTLKVAWENKDSLPYATRILTQGVCDGCALGVSGLKDQTLSGPHLCTTRLNVLRLNTMPAIKEEILHADIEALRKMDSTELRKLGRIPYPLIRKSGDKKFSRVSWDEALNMIADKIKHIDPKQLAFYLTSRGITNETYYVTGKVARFLGTNNIDNASRICHSPSKTALNRSVGVGASTCNYKDWIGTDVLLFWGSVAANNQPVSTKYMYAAKRKGTKIIIINPHFEPAMEKYWIPSNMESALFGTKLADDVYQVNIGGDIAFMHGIMKHWFEMEEKEPGSAIDQTFVQKHVNGLEALREKVVSYDWEILEKSSGLSKDRMGELATLLAKSKSAVFVWSMGLTQHRFGTDNVSQVANLALLRGFLGREHCGLMPIRGHSGVQGSGEMGADPFVLPGSDMNEENRKRVEKYWNFKIPDWQGDIVGVSLENALLPDDHERNLKLYYMSGGNFLETMPNPDFVKQCLENVDVRVHQDIILNTSTLLDAKEAVIVLPAMTRYEQPGGGTSTSTERMVYFSPEIKGPRIEEARSEWEIYIDLAKRVKPEEKDIIHFENADAIREEIALTNRNYDGIQHLKEKGDVFQWGGAWLCEGGDCPTPDGKGNLIPVEIPELRKPEGHFYVSTRRGKQFNSMIYGETDPFTDADRYDVLMNEADGKKHDIQDGDAIVAYNKHGFFSGRAKFAPVKEGNIALHWPEGNSLIPESVYETYAGIPDYNAAAIVEKAETYYAHKDTKYAERRIEELEMEPS
;
A
#
# COMPACT_ATOMS: atom_id res chain seq x y z
N MET A 1 17.44 -4.18 -32.39
CA MET A 1 16.81 -5.09 -31.42
C MET A 1 17.73 -5.48 -30.24
N GLU A 2 19.02 -5.18 -30.30
CA GLU A 2 19.96 -5.44 -29.16
C GLU A 2 20.10 -4.28 -28.18
N GLU A 3 19.61 -3.07 -28.48
CA GLU A 3 19.76 -1.89 -27.60
C GLU A 3 18.62 -1.70 -26.60
N ILE A 4 17.54 -2.49 -26.69
CA ILE A 4 16.43 -2.47 -25.71
C ILE A 4 16.70 -3.42 -24.54
N ARG A 5 17.73 -4.27 -24.63
CA ARG A 5 17.97 -5.42 -23.74
C ARG A 5 18.38 -5.11 -22.30
N LEU A 6 18.72 -3.93 -21.99
CA LEU A 6 19.00 -3.37 -20.65
C LEU A 6 19.18 -1.91 -20.99
N GLY A 7 18.23 -1.06 -20.76
CA GLY A 7 18.52 0.35 -20.78
C GLY A 7 19.88 0.49 -20.10
N LYS A 8 20.88 0.96 -20.82
CA LYS A 8 22.25 1.11 -20.29
C LYS A 8 22.14 2.04 -19.10
N THR A 9 21.72 1.46 -17.94
CA THR A 9 21.73 2.18 -16.70
C THR A 9 23.18 2.51 -16.44
N LYS A 10 23.52 3.80 -16.42
CA LYS A 10 24.81 4.30 -15.93
C LYS A 10 25.11 3.85 -14.48
N HIS A 11 24.22 3.11 -13.86
CA HIS A 11 24.35 2.53 -12.55
C HIS A 11 25.12 1.20 -12.61
N THR A 12 26.41 1.31 -12.55
CA THR A 12 27.33 0.18 -12.42
C THR A 12 27.22 -0.46 -11.04
N GLY A 13 26.43 -1.55 -10.93
CA GLY A 13 26.36 -2.40 -9.76
C GLY A 13 25.88 -1.72 -8.45
N PRO A 14 25.79 -2.46 -7.34
CA PRO A 14 25.38 -1.92 -6.05
C PRO A 14 26.46 -1.01 -5.43
N ILE A 15 26.02 0.09 -4.82
CA ILE A 15 26.89 1.05 -4.13
C ILE A 15 27.60 0.36 -2.96
N LYS A 16 28.91 0.55 -2.85
CA LYS A 16 29.72 0.10 -1.71
C LYS A 16 29.87 1.24 -0.69
N LEU A 17 29.44 1.00 0.55
CA LEU A 17 29.60 1.99 1.63
C LEU A 17 31.04 1.98 2.18
N SER A 18 31.53 3.16 2.54
CA SER A 18 32.77 3.29 3.30
C SER A 18 32.64 2.60 4.66
N LYS A 19 33.69 1.94 5.11
CA LYS A 19 33.76 1.29 6.43
C LYS A 19 34.22 2.22 7.54
N LYS A 20 34.55 3.50 7.24
CA LYS A 20 34.95 4.46 8.27
C LYS A 20 33.77 4.75 9.20
N PRO A 21 33.93 4.65 10.53
CA PRO A 21 32.86 4.99 11.46
C PRO A 21 32.35 6.44 11.31
N ARG A 22 31.08 6.67 11.60
CA ARG A 22 30.43 7.99 11.61
C ARG A 22 29.75 8.23 12.99
N PRO A 23 30.57 8.52 14.05
CA PRO A 23 30.04 8.74 15.40
C PRO A 23 29.04 9.89 15.53
N ASP A 24 29.08 10.84 14.60
CA ASP A 24 28.14 11.95 14.48
C ASP A 24 26.71 11.49 14.19
N LEU A 25 26.56 10.33 13.53
CA LEU A 25 25.26 9.71 13.23
C LEU A 25 24.76 8.78 14.35
N TRP A 26 25.57 8.49 15.36
CA TRP A 26 25.16 7.54 16.41
C TRP A 26 24.07 8.09 17.32
N VAL A 27 23.09 7.25 17.63
CA VAL A 27 22.06 7.52 18.64
C VAL A 27 22.62 7.40 20.04
N SER A 28 23.49 6.41 20.27
CA SER A 28 24.10 6.13 21.56
C SER A 28 25.57 5.82 21.40
N LYS A 29 26.40 6.28 22.33
CA LYS A 29 27.82 5.89 22.44
C LYS A 29 28.01 4.54 23.15
N VAL A 30 26.95 4.04 23.78
CA VAL A 30 26.96 2.74 24.47
C VAL A 30 26.51 1.67 23.48
N PRO A 31 27.31 0.60 23.27
CA PRO A 31 26.92 -0.50 22.39
C PRO A 31 25.61 -1.12 22.81
N PHE A 32 24.80 -1.54 21.83
CA PHE A 32 23.45 -2.12 22.00
C PHE A 32 22.43 -1.21 22.69
N GLY A 33 22.72 0.07 22.88
CA GLY A 33 21.79 1.05 23.44
C GLY A 33 21.08 0.50 24.70
N LEU A 34 21.79 0.33 25.76
CA LEU A 34 21.21 0.03 27.08
C LEU A 34 20.31 1.19 27.50
N GLY A 35 19.00 1.12 27.16
CA GLY A 35 18.02 2.17 27.41
C GLY A 35 16.68 1.89 26.72
N LYS A 36 15.66 2.62 27.09
CA LYS A 36 14.22 2.37 26.88
C LYS A 36 13.71 2.36 25.43
N ILE A 37 14.51 2.60 24.40
CA ILE A 37 13.99 2.85 23.03
C ILE A 37 14.80 2.09 22.00
N LYS A 38 15.02 0.81 22.22
CA LYS A 38 15.66 -0.06 21.24
C LYS A 38 14.71 -1.15 20.82
N PRO A 39 14.44 -1.26 19.52
CA PRO A 39 13.73 -2.44 19.03
C PRO A 39 14.58 -3.67 19.39
N HIS A 40 13.96 -4.70 19.94
CA HIS A 40 14.63 -5.93 20.36
C HIS A 40 15.00 -6.82 19.16
N HIS A 41 15.58 -6.23 18.12
CA HIS A 41 15.85 -6.91 16.83
C HIS A 41 16.54 -8.27 16.94
N LEU A 42 17.50 -8.44 17.82
CA LEU A 42 18.18 -9.72 18.00
C LEU A 42 17.25 -10.76 18.62
N ARG A 43 16.50 -10.37 19.65
CA ARG A 43 15.52 -11.23 20.31
C ARG A 43 14.40 -11.62 19.32
N ASP A 44 13.89 -10.63 18.59
CA ASP A 44 12.82 -10.84 17.60
C ASP A 44 13.31 -11.72 16.45
N THR A 45 14.53 -11.50 15.97
CA THR A 45 15.12 -12.35 14.93
C THR A 45 15.27 -13.80 15.40
N LEU A 46 15.70 -14.01 16.65
CA LEU A 46 15.80 -15.36 17.23
C LEU A 46 14.43 -16.00 17.45
N LYS A 47 13.43 -15.22 17.94
CA LYS A 47 12.06 -15.71 18.11
C LYS A 47 11.48 -16.18 16.77
N VAL A 48 11.58 -15.36 15.73
CA VAL A 48 11.06 -15.69 14.41
C VAL A 48 11.84 -16.84 13.73
N ALA A 49 13.16 -16.90 13.91
CA ALA A 49 13.94 -18.05 13.45
C ALA A 49 13.46 -19.36 14.13
N TRP A 50 13.15 -19.26 15.42
CA TRP A 50 12.61 -20.40 16.18
C TRP A 50 11.22 -20.81 15.74
N GLU A 51 10.36 -19.88 15.32
CA GLU A 51 9.04 -20.18 14.76
C GLU A 51 9.12 -20.99 13.46
N ASN A 52 10.22 -20.92 12.74
CA ASN A 52 10.46 -21.66 11.49
C ASN A 52 11.34 -22.93 11.70
N LYS A 53 11.55 -23.39 12.94
CA LYS A 53 12.46 -24.53 13.27
C LYS A 53 12.07 -25.84 12.62
N ASP A 54 10.79 -26.05 12.37
CA ASP A 54 10.21 -27.23 11.70
C ASP A 54 10.49 -27.27 10.19
N SER A 55 10.84 -26.12 9.58
CA SER A 55 11.06 -25.97 8.14
C SER A 55 12.34 -25.20 7.79
N LEU A 56 13.36 -25.20 8.67
CA LEU A 56 14.60 -24.43 8.49
C LEU A 56 15.27 -24.59 7.11
N PRO A 57 15.39 -25.79 6.53
CA PRO A 57 16.01 -25.94 5.20
C PRO A 57 15.19 -25.25 4.10
N TYR A 58 13.87 -25.29 4.16
CA TYR A 58 13.00 -24.63 3.20
C TYR A 58 13.00 -23.12 3.41
N ALA A 59 12.87 -22.66 4.64
CA ALA A 59 12.97 -21.26 5.04
C ALA A 59 14.30 -20.63 4.55
N THR A 60 15.42 -21.33 4.72
CA THR A 60 16.74 -20.89 4.25
C THR A 60 16.78 -20.77 2.73
N ARG A 61 16.21 -21.74 1.99
CA ARG A 61 16.13 -21.64 0.52
C ARG A 61 15.29 -20.43 0.06
N ILE A 62 14.14 -20.20 0.66
CA ILE A 62 13.30 -19.02 0.38
C ILE A 62 14.11 -17.73 0.62
N LEU A 63 14.76 -17.61 1.77
CA LEU A 63 15.56 -16.42 2.13
C LEU A 63 16.75 -16.18 1.20
N THR A 64 17.36 -17.23 0.68
CA THR A 64 18.59 -17.11 -0.13
C THR A 64 18.34 -17.10 -1.63
N GLN A 65 17.23 -17.66 -2.11
CA GLN A 65 16.94 -17.84 -3.53
C GLN A 65 15.72 -17.02 -4.01
N GLY A 66 14.68 -16.87 -3.16
CA GLY A 66 13.44 -16.21 -3.53
C GLY A 66 13.54 -14.68 -3.51
N VAL A 67 12.72 -14.02 -4.31
CA VAL A 67 12.45 -12.58 -4.19
C VAL A 67 11.50 -12.35 -3.03
N CYS A 68 11.80 -11.37 -2.18
CA CYS A 68 10.98 -11.07 -1.00
C CYS A 68 9.53 -10.75 -1.35
N ASP A 69 8.59 -11.40 -0.68
CA ASP A 69 7.15 -11.20 -0.84
C ASP A 69 6.56 -10.16 0.12
N GLY A 70 7.38 -9.56 1.00
CA GLY A 70 6.90 -8.65 2.04
C GLY A 70 6.57 -7.25 1.55
N CYS A 71 7.49 -6.62 0.81
CA CYS A 71 7.31 -5.24 0.35
C CYS A 71 7.89 -5.01 -1.04
N ALA A 72 7.56 -3.86 -1.62
CA ALA A 72 7.91 -3.48 -3.00
C ALA A 72 9.37 -2.99 -3.17
N LEU A 73 10.28 -3.32 -2.27
CA LEU A 73 11.72 -3.11 -2.47
C LEU A 73 12.36 -4.13 -3.41
N GLY A 74 11.75 -5.32 -3.53
CA GLY A 74 12.21 -6.33 -4.49
C GLY A 74 13.56 -6.96 -4.18
N VAL A 75 13.89 -7.17 -2.90
CA VAL A 75 15.15 -7.82 -2.49
C VAL A 75 15.20 -9.26 -2.96
N SER A 76 16.15 -9.62 -3.84
CA SER A 76 16.36 -10.97 -4.33
C SER A 76 17.37 -11.73 -3.46
N GLY A 77 16.91 -12.82 -2.86
CA GLY A 77 17.70 -13.46 -1.81
C GLY A 77 17.96 -12.50 -0.65
N LEU A 78 19.21 -12.32 -0.27
CA LEU A 78 19.65 -11.35 0.75
C LEU A 78 20.39 -10.16 0.15
N LYS A 79 20.23 -9.89 -1.13
CA LYS A 79 20.94 -8.82 -1.85
C LYS A 79 19.99 -8.06 -2.76
N ASP A 80 20.33 -6.82 -3.07
CA ASP A 80 19.62 -6.00 -4.05
C ASP A 80 20.57 -5.26 -4.99
N GLN A 81 20.01 -4.45 -5.89
CA GLN A 81 20.73 -3.66 -6.88
C GLN A 81 21.21 -2.30 -6.35
N THR A 82 20.78 -1.89 -5.17
CA THR A 82 21.03 -0.55 -4.61
C THR A 82 22.31 -0.52 -3.79
N LEU A 83 22.42 -1.39 -2.77
CA LEU A 83 23.55 -1.42 -1.85
C LEU A 83 24.18 -2.80 -1.74
N SER A 84 25.52 -2.84 -1.67
CA SER A 84 26.27 -4.07 -1.43
C SER A 84 26.05 -4.60 -0.02
N GLY A 85 26.25 -5.93 0.14
CA GLY A 85 26.15 -6.64 1.40
C GLY A 85 24.71 -7.15 1.68
N PRO A 86 24.53 -7.87 2.79
CA PRO A 86 23.26 -8.50 3.10
C PRO A 86 22.19 -7.47 3.50
N HIS A 87 20.94 -7.80 3.19
CA HIS A 87 19.75 -7.09 3.63
C HIS A 87 18.96 -7.99 4.59
N LEU A 88 18.95 -7.62 5.87
CA LEU A 88 18.19 -8.32 6.91
C LEU A 88 16.97 -7.47 7.29
N CYS A 89 15.81 -8.13 7.35
CA CYS A 89 14.54 -7.49 7.64
C CYS A 89 13.72 -8.39 8.55
N THR A 90 13.34 -7.90 9.73
CA THR A 90 12.50 -8.63 10.68
C THR A 90 11.12 -8.91 10.09
N THR A 91 10.55 -7.96 9.34
CA THR A 91 9.27 -8.15 8.63
C THR A 91 9.33 -9.33 7.67
N ARG A 92 10.41 -9.45 6.86
CA ARG A 92 10.59 -10.60 5.96
C ARG A 92 10.63 -11.94 6.73
N LEU A 93 11.29 -11.95 7.87
CA LEU A 93 11.37 -13.16 8.70
C LEU A 93 9.98 -13.52 9.26
N ASN A 94 9.19 -12.55 9.69
CA ASN A 94 7.84 -12.78 10.21
C ASN A 94 6.89 -13.33 9.11
N VAL A 95 6.89 -12.73 7.91
CA VAL A 95 6.05 -13.22 6.82
C VAL A 95 6.52 -14.55 6.25
N LEU A 96 7.79 -14.92 6.47
CA LEU A 96 8.35 -16.21 6.06
C LEU A 96 7.53 -17.38 6.61
N ARG A 97 7.04 -17.27 7.86
CA ARG A 97 6.24 -18.35 8.49
C ARG A 97 4.99 -18.69 7.69
N LEU A 98 4.33 -17.71 7.06
CA LEU A 98 3.16 -17.96 6.20
C LEU A 98 3.46 -18.88 5.02
N ASN A 99 4.71 -18.88 4.54
CA ASN A 99 5.17 -19.72 3.44
C ASN A 99 5.66 -21.10 3.89
N THR A 100 5.96 -21.27 5.19
CA THR A 100 6.60 -22.47 5.73
C THR A 100 5.72 -23.26 6.68
N MET A 101 4.54 -22.72 7.04
CA MET A 101 3.60 -23.41 7.93
C MET A 101 3.11 -24.73 7.34
N PRO A 102 2.87 -25.74 8.19
CA PRO A 102 2.16 -26.95 7.79
C PRO A 102 0.69 -26.68 7.47
N ALA A 103 0.01 -27.68 6.95
CA ALA A 103 -1.44 -27.66 6.78
C ALA A 103 -2.18 -27.46 8.12
N ILE A 104 -3.34 -26.81 8.08
CA ILE A 104 -4.26 -26.74 9.22
C ILE A 104 -4.69 -28.17 9.56
N LYS A 105 -4.76 -28.48 10.85
CA LYS A 105 -5.24 -29.80 11.31
C LYS A 105 -6.71 -29.98 10.97
N GLU A 106 -7.06 -31.18 10.56
CA GLU A 106 -8.41 -31.56 10.11
C GLU A 106 -9.48 -31.27 11.18
N GLU A 107 -9.18 -31.54 12.46
CA GLU A 107 -10.11 -31.30 13.56
C GLU A 107 -10.49 -29.80 13.68
N ILE A 108 -9.54 -28.89 13.33
CA ILE A 108 -9.76 -27.44 13.36
C ILE A 108 -10.60 -27.00 12.15
N LEU A 109 -10.30 -27.54 10.95
CA LEU A 109 -11.04 -27.20 9.73
C LEU A 109 -12.52 -27.59 9.82
N HIS A 110 -12.83 -28.66 10.53
CA HIS A 110 -14.18 -29.16 10.73
C HIS A 110 -14.76 -28.80 12.09
N ALA A 111 -14.15 -27.85 12.81
CA ALA A 111 -14.71 -27.32 14.05
C ALA A 111 -15.98 -26.50 13.79
N ASP A 112 -16.77 -26.29 14.83
CA ASP A 112 -17.92 -25.38 14.75
C ASP A 112 -17.47 -23.96 14.37
N ILE A 113 -18.15 -23.37 13.41
CA ILE A 113 -17.80 -22.03 12.86
C ILE A 113 -17.79 -20.97 13.96
N GLU A 114 -18.66 -21.08 14.97
CA GLU A 114 -18.68 -20.15 16.10
C GLU A 114 -17.43 -20.26 17.00
N ALA A 115 -16.79 -21.42 17.02
CA ALA A 115 -15.50 -21.56 17.70
C ALA A 115 -14.38 -20.84 16.93
N LEU A 116 -14.39 -20.92 15.60
CA LEU A 116 -13.44 -20.19 14.74
C LEU A 116 -13.68 -18.69 14.77
N ARG A 117 -14.92 -18.23 14.80
CA ARG A 117 -15.31 -16.81 14.88
C ARG A 117 -14.86 -16.12 16.17
N LYS A 118 -14.59 -16.89 17.23
CA LYS A 118 -14.03 -16.36 18.49
C LYS A 118 -12.53 -16.06 18.40
N MET A 119 -11.86 -16.60 17.38
CA MET A 119 -10.45 -16.39 17.16
C MET A 119 -10.21 -15.05 16.45
N ASP A 120 -9.25 -14.30 16.92
CA ASP A 120 -8.77 -13.12 16.22
C ASP A 120 -7.88 -13.49 15.02
N SER A 121 -7.54 -12.49 14.20
CA SER A 121 -6.66 -12.70 13.04
C SER A 121 -5.27 -13.18 13.42
N THR A 122 -4.78 -12.89 14.63
CA THR A 122 -3.49 -13.39 15.11
C THR A 122 -3.53 -14.88 15.35
N GLU A 123 -4.63 -15.37 15.90
CA GLU A 123 -4.87 -16.79 16.19
C GLU A 123 -5.12 -17.58 14.90
N LEU A 124 -6.01 -17.06 14.02
CA LEU A 124 -6.33 -17.68 12.73
C LEU A 124 -5.08 -17.89 11.87
N ARG A 125 -4.19 -16.90 11.80
CA ARG A 125 -2.93 -16.98 11.04
C ARG A 125 -1.97 -18.06 11.53
N LYS A 126 -2.07 -18.47 12.79
CA LYS A 126 -1.20 -19.51 13.39
C LYS A 126 -1.73 -20.93 13.16
N LEU A 127 -2.97 -21.09 12.71
CA LEU A 127 -3.58 -22.41 12.50
C LEU A 127 -2.84 -23.25 11.46
N GLY A 128 -2.35 -22.62 10.39
CA GLY A 128 -1.66 -23.29 9.30
C GLY A 128 -2.20 -22.87 7.93
N ARG A 129 -1.82 -23.65 6.91
CA ARG A 129 -2.23 -23.42 5.51
C ARG A 129 -3.41 -24.30 5.13
N ILE A 130 -4.29 -23.80 4.27
CA ILE A 130 -5.48 -24.52 3.78
C ILE A 130 -5.01 -25.69 2.91
N PRO A 131 -5.39 -26.96 3.23
CA PRO A 131 -4.85 -28.13 2.57
C PRO A 131 -5.62 -28.57 1.32
N TYR A 132 -6.94 -28.34 1.27
CA TYR A 132 -7.86 -28.81 0.22
C TYR A 132 -9.06 -27.88 0.11
N PRO A 133 -9.85 -27.93 -0.99
CA PRO A 133 -11.04 -27.11 -1.12
C PRO A 133 -12.08 -27.38 -0.05
N LEU A 134 -12.67 -26.30 0.46
CA LEU A 134 -13.68 -26.33 1.52
C LEU A 134 -14.94 -25.61 1.06
N ILE A 135 -16.09 -26.07 1.53
CA ILE A 135 -17.37 -25.41 1.34
C ILE A 135 -18.12 -25.30 2.67
N ARG A 136 -18.83 -24.20 2.84
CA ARG A 136 -19.82 -24.01 3.88
C ARG A 136 -21.07 -23.39 3.26
N LYS A 137 -22.15 -24.17 3.14
CA LYS A 137 -23.43 -23.70 2.63
C LYS A 137 -24.17 -22.89 3.71
N SER A 138 -25.13 -22.09 3.27
CA SER A 138 -26.01 -21.35 4.20
C SER A 138 -26.63 -22.29 5.22
N GLY A 139 -26.53 -21.96 6.50
CA GLY A 139 -27.00 -22.77 7.62
C GLY A 139 -26.03 -23.86 8.11
N ASP A 140 -24.97 -24.17 7.38
CA ASP A 140 -23.95 -25.14 7.83
C ASP A 140 -23.13 -24.55 8.99
N LYS A 141 -22.94 -25.35 10.04
CA LYS A 141 -22.18 -24.97 11.22
C LYS A 141 -20.67 -25.20 11.11
N LYS A 142 -20.20 -25.79 10.01
CA LYS A 142 -18.79 -26.11 9.77
C LYS A 142 -18.46 -26.20 8.30
N PHE A 143 -17.19 -26.07 7.98
CA PHE A 143 -16.69 -26.36 6.64
C PHE A 143 -16.72 -27.87 6.36
N SER A 144 -17.04 -28.22 5.12
CA SER A 144 -16.93 -29.57 4.56
C SER A 144 -15.88 -29.60 3.47
N ARG A 145 -15.06 -30.64 3.41
CA ARG A 145 -14.13 -30.87 2.30
C ARG A 145 -14.91 -31.23 1.05
N VAL A 146 -14.50 -30.67 -0.07
CA VAL A 146 -15.00 -31.03 -1.41
C VAL A 146 -13.81 -31.28 -2.34
N SER A 147 -14.05 -31.95 -3.46
CA SER A 147 -13.05 -32.07 -4.50
C SER A 147 -12.89 -30.75 -5.29
N TRP A 148 -11.73 -30.57 -5.95
CA TRP A 148 -11.53 -29.43 -6.85
C TRP A 148 -12.61 -29.37 -7.96
N ASP A 149 -13.02 -30.52 -8.48
CA ASP A 149 -14.05 -30.58 -9.51
C ASP A 149 -15.40 -30.09 -8.99
N GLU A 150 -15.80 -30.54 -7.81
CA GLU A 150 -17.04 -30.08 -7.17
C GLU A 150 -17.01 -28.57 -6.92
N ALA A 151 -15.93 -28.08 -6.30
CA ALA A 151 -15.78 -26.66 -5.99
C ALA A 151 -15.82 -25.77 -7.25
N LEU A 152 -15.00 -26.09 -8.25
CA LEU A 152 -14.93 -25.30 -9.47
C LEU A 152 -16.20 -25.42 -10.34
N ASN A 153 -16.86 -26.57 -10.38
CA ASN A 153 -18.14 -26.71 -11.07
C ASN A 153 -19.25 -25.89 -10.42
N MET A 154 -19.32 -25.83 -9.09
CA MET A 154 -20.28 -24.98 -8.39
C MET A 154 -20.07 -23.49 -8.72
N ILE A 155 -18.81 -23.03 -8.71
CA ILE A 155 -18.48 -21.65 -9.07
C ILE A 155 -18.83 -21.40 -10.54
N ALA A 156 -18.44 -22.28 -11.44
CA ALA A 156 -18.70 -22.17 -12.86
C ALA A 156 -20.21 -22.16 -13.18
N ASP A 157 -20.99 -23.00 -12.53
CA ASP A 157 -22.43 -23.02 -12.70
C ASP A 157 -23.09 -21.75 -12.21
N LYS A 158 -22.65 -21.18 -11.08
CA LYS A 158 -23.13 -19.87 -10.62
C LYS A 158 -22.82 -18.78 -11.65
N ILE A 159 -21.59 -18.74 -12.18
CA ILE A 159 -21.17 -17.73 -13.19
C ILE A 159 -22.01 -17.83 -14.46
N LYS A 160 -22.36 -19.06 -14.93
CA LYS A 160 -23.19 -19.27 -16.12
C LYS A 160 -24.61 -18.72 -15.97
N HIS A 161 -25.12 -18.59 -14.76
CA HIS A 161 -26.51 -18.23 -14.48
C HIS A 161 -26.71 -16.80 -13.98
N ILE A 162 -25.67 -16.01 -13.88
CA ILE A 162 -25.72 -14.60 -13.48
C ILE A 162 -25.26 -13.67 -14.62
N ASP A 163 -25.69 -12.41 -14.56
CA ASP A 163 -25.14 -11.39 -15.46
C ASP A 163 -23.66 -11.14 -15.12
N PRO A 164 -22.77 -11.00 -16.10
CA PRO A 164 -21.37 -10.66 -15.85
C PRO A 164 -21.15 -9.41 -15.00
N LYS A 165 -22.10 -8.47 -14.96
CA LYS A 165 -22.06 -7.30 -14.07
C LYS A 165 -22.30 -7.65 -12.61
N GLN A 166 -22.86 -8.84 -12.31
CA GLN A 166 -23.10 -9.37 -10.97
C GLN A 166 -21.93 -10.21 -10.45
N LEU A 167 -20.86 -10.32 -11.22
CA LEU A 167 -19.61 -11.02 -10.91
C LEU A 167 -18.51 -10.01 -10.65
N ALA A 168 -17.77 -10.14 -9.54
CA ALA A 168 -16.59 -9.33 -9.26
C ALA A 168 -15.41 -10.19 -8.80
N PHE A 169 -14.20 -9.73 -9.18
CA PHE A 169 -12.92 -10.31 -8.77
C PHE A 169 -12.12 -9.29 -7.96
N TYR A 170 -11.42 -9.78 -6.94
CA TYR A 170 -10.48 -8.96 -6.17
C TYR A 170 -9.20 -9.73 -5.87
N LEU A 171 -8.07 -9.03 -5.97
CA LEU A 171 -6.76 -9.60 -5.64
C LEU A 171 -6.06 -8.74 -4.58
N THR A 172 -5.49 -9.40 -3.57
CA THR A 172 -4.56 -8.73 -2.67
C THR A 172 -3.28 -8.31 -3.41
N SER A 173 -2.47 -7.44 -2.82
CA SER A 173 -1.22 -6.99 -3.45
C SER A 173 0.05 -7.58 -2.81
N ARG A 174 -0.08 -8.57 -1.93
CA ARG A 174 1.06 -9.25 -1.34
C ARG A 174 1.14 -10.71 -1.78
N GLY A 175 2.33 -11.12 -2.22
CA GLY A 175 2.62 -12.51 -2.54
C GLY A 175 2.16 -12.97 -3.93
N ILE A 176 1.23 -12.30 -4.54
CA ILE A 176 0.73 -12.58 -5.90
C ILE A 176 1.77 -12.16 -6.94
N THR A 177 1.94 -12.95 -8.00
CA THR A 177 2.86 -12.70 -9.09
C THR A 177 2.26 -11.86 -10.20
N ASN A 178 3.09 -11.25 -11.05
CA ASN A 178 2.63 -10.52 -12.23
C ASN A 178 1.84 -11.45 -13.17
N GLU A 179 2.26 -12.69 -13.31
CA GLU A 179 1.59 -13.72 -14.10
C GLU A 179 0.16 -13.96 -13.62
N THR A 180 -0.03 -14.07 -12.30
CA THR A 180 -1.36 -14.27 -11.71
C THR A 180 -2.26 -13.05 -11.92
N TYR A 181 -1.75 -11.82 -11.71
CA TYR A 181 -2.52 -10.61 -12.00
C TYR A 181 -2.94 -10.53 -13.47
N TYR A 182 -2.02 -10.84 -14.38
CA TYR A 182 -2.29 -10.84 -15.80
C TYR A 182 -3.37 -11.85 -16.19
N VAL A 183 -3.23 -13.09 -15.74
CA VAL A 183 -4.19 -14.16 -16.02
C VAL A 183 -5.55 -13.83 -15.44
N THR A 184 -5.62 -13.33 -14.19
CA THR A 184 -6.91 -12.97 -13.59
C THR A 184 -7.58 -11.84 -14.36
N GLY A 185 -6.81 -10.83 -14.78
CA GLY A 185 -7.30 -9.74 -15.63
C GLY A 185 -7.86 -10.24 -16.95
N LYS A 186 -7.19 -11.19 -17.61
CA LYS A 186 -7.64 -11.83 -18.84
C LYS A 186 -8.89 -12.68 -18.62
N VAL A 187 -8.91 -13.50 -17.57
CA VAL A 187 -10.04 -14.38 -17.23
C VAL A 187 -11.29 -13.59 -16.90
N ALA A 188 -11.20 -12.53 -16.11
CA ALA A 188 -12.36 -11.68 -15.78
C ALA A 188 -13.02 -11.16 -17.06
N ARG A 189 -12.25 -10.60 -18.00
CA ARG A 189 -12.76 -10.10 -19.29
C ARG A 189 -13.27 -11.22 -20.20
N PHE A 190 -12.61 -12.37 -20.20
CA PHE A 190 -13.09 -13.56 -20.92
C PHE A 190 -14.44 -14.02 -20.40
N LEU A 191 -14.67 -13.97 -19.10
CA LEU A 191 -15.97 -14.27 -18.48
C LEU A 191 -17.01 -13.15 -18.66
N GLY A 192 -16.65 -12.03 -19.27
CA GLY A 192 -17.55 -10.94 -19.62
C GLY A 192 -17.65 -9.84 -18.58
N THR A 193 -16.81 -9.83 -17.54
CA THR A 193 -16.84 -8.78 -16.51
C THR A 193 -15.60 -7.88 -16.51
N ASN A 194 -15.82 -6.58 -16.28
CA ASN A 194 -14.79 -5.61 -15.96
C ASN A 194 -14.71 -5.30 -14.44
N ASN A 195 -15.56 -5.94 -13.62
CA ASN A 195 -15.49 -5.82 -12.17
C ASN A 195 -14.31 -6.65 -11.63
N ILE A 196 -13.13 -6.13 -11.83
CA ILE A 196 -11.89 -6.68 -11.25
C ILE A 196 -11.09 -5.55 -10.64
N ASP A 197 -10.75 -5.69 -9.36
CA ASP A 197 -9.98 -4.68 -8.64
C ASP A 197 -8.90 -5.32 -7.76
N ASN A 198 -8.01 -4.51 -7.24
CA ASN A 198 -6.89 -5.01 -6.45
C ASN A 198 -6.46 -4.03 -5.34
N ALA A 199 -5.76 -4.55 -4.33
CA ALA A 199 -5.32 -3.76 -3.19
C ALA A 199 -4.31 -2.65 -3.54
N SER A 200 -3.61 -2.72 -4.67
CA SER A 200 -2.68 -1.66 -5.07
C SER A 200 -3.43 -0.38 -5.45
N ARG A 201 -4.64 -0.54 -5.99
CA ARG A 201 -5.50 0.59 -6.31
C ARG A 201 -5.86 1.35 -5.05
N ILE A 202 -6.33 0.66 -4.00
CA ILE A 202 -6.64 1.26 -2.69
C ILE A 202 -5.42 1.99 -2.10
N CYS A 203 -4.21 1.49 -2.35
CA CYS A 203 -2.98 2.10 -1.82
C CYS A 203 -2.53 3.34 -2.59
N HIS A 204 -2.47 3.26 -3.93
CA HIS A 204 -1.68 4.21 -4.73
C HIS A 204 -2.32 4.64 -6.06
N SER A 205 -3.62 4.39 -6.30
CA SER A 205 -4.29 4.98 -7.47
C SER A 205 -4.20 6.50 -7.52
N PRO A 206 -4.31 7.24 -6.40
CA PRO A 206 -4.07 8.69 -6.41
C PRO A 206 -2.69 9.06 -6.92
N SER A 207 -1.64 8.29 -6.56
CA SER A 207 -0.29 8.53 -7.10
C SER A 207 -0.24 8.30 -8.61
N LYS A 208 -0.86 7.23 -9.11
CA LYS A 208 -0.92 6.94 -10.55
C LYS A 208 -1.65 8.05 -11.29
N THR A 209 -2.83 8.43 -10.79
CA THR A 209 -3.67 9.47 -11.41
C THR A 209 -2.95 10.83 -11.44
N ALA A 210 -2.38 11.27 -10.33
CA ALA A 210 -1.66 12.54 -10.23
C ALA A 210 -0.42 12.55 -11.13
N LEU A 211 0.42 11.52 -11.08
CA LEU A 211 1.64 11.45 -11.88
C LEU A 211 1.34 11.34 -13.38
N ASN A 212 0.29 10.61 -13.79
CA ASN A 212 -0.15 10.60 -15.19
C ASN A 212 -0.54 12.01 -15.66
N ARG A 213 -1.27 12.78 -14.83
CA ARG A 213 -1.66 14.17 -15.16
C ARG A 213 -0.46 15.11 -15.19
N SER A 214 0.48 14.95 -14.26
CA SER A 214 1.62 15.88 -14.10
C SER A 214 2.81 15.54 -15.02
N VAL A 215 3.14 14.25 -15.17
CA VAL A 215 4.37 13.82 -15.88
C VAL A 215 4.13 12.68 -16.88
N GLY A 216 2.87 12.32 -17.14
CA GLY A 216 2.50 11.34 -18.17
C GLY A 216 2.76 9.88 -17.81
N VAL A 217 3.21 9.58 -16.58
CA VAL A 217 3.53 8.19 -16.18
C VAL A 217 3.30 7.96 -14.70
N GLY A 218 2.44 7.00 -14.36
CA GLY A 218 2.02 6.70 -12.99
C GLY A 218 2.99 5.82 -12.18
N ALA A 219 4.30 6.08 -12.25
CA ALA A 219 5.33 5.28 -11.58
C ALA A 219 6.45 6.17 -11.00
N SER A 220 7.32 5.58 -10.17
CA SER A 220 8.51 6.28 -9.66
C SER A 220 9.38 6.77 -10.80
N THR A 221 9.80 8.03 -10.76
CA THR A 221 10.63 8.63 -11.80
C THR A 221 12.13 8.44 -11.57
N CYS A 222 12.53 7.89 -10.41
CA CYS A 222 13.90 7.68 -9.98
C CYS A 222 14.08 6.31 -9.29
N ASN A 223 15.29 6.03 -8.83
CA ASN A 223 15.69 4.81 -8.16
C ASN A 223 16.01 5.05 -6.68
N TYR A 224 16.10 3.97 -5.90
CA TYR A 224 16.65 4.05 -4.52
C TYR A 224 18.12 4.51 -4.49
N LYS A 225 18.89 4.32 -5.57
CA LYS A 225 20.25 4.85 -5.67
C LYS A 225 20.29 6.36 -5.63
N ASP A 226 19.28 7.02 -6.15
CA ASP A 226 19.16 8.48 -6.18
C ASP A 226 18.98 9.09 -4.79
N TRP A 227 18.55 8.29 -3.79
CA TRP A 227 18.53 8.74 -2.39
C TRP A 227 19.93 9.03 -1.84
N ILE A 228 20.93 8.32 -2.37
CA ILE A 228 22.31 8.31 -1.83
C ILE A 228 23.14 9.34 -2.53
N GLY A 229 23.17 10.54 -2.01
CA GLY A 229 23.88 11.69 -2.58
C GLY A 229 22.98 12.84 -2.99
N THR A 230 21.64 12.69 -2.90
CA THR A 230 20.74 13.83 -2.99
C THR A 230 20.98 14.81 -1.84
N ASP A 231 20.77 16.10 -2.07
CA ASP A 231 20.90 17.09 -1.00
C ASP A 231 19.79 16.94 0.04
N VAL A 232 18.54 16.71 -0.42
CA VAL A 232 17.37 16.56 0.44
C VAL A 232 16.55 15.33 0.03
N LEU A 233 16.21 14.52 1.02
CA LEU A 233 15.31 13.38 0.91
C LEU A 233 14.09 13.65 1.79
N LEU A 234 12.92 13.85 1.16
CA LEU A 234 11.67 14.16 1.86
C LEU A 234 10.81 12.90 1.98
N PHE A 235 10.31 12.63 3.18
CA PHE A 235 9.30 11.59 3.41
C PHE A 235 7.98 12.22 3.80
N TRP A 236 6.96 12.05 2.97
CA TRP A 236 5.63 12.64 3.13
C TRP A 236 4.59 11.57 3.42
N GLY A 237 3.91 11.68 4.57
CA GLY A 237 2.89 10.70 4.96
C GLY A 237 3.40 9.25 4.90
N SER A 238 4.67 9.03 5.27
CA SER A 238 5.36 7.75 5.10
C SER A 238 6.18 7.37 6.32
N VAL A 239 6.00 6.14 6.79
CA VAL A 239 6.83 5.52 7.83
C VAL A 239 7.59 4.35 7.21
N ALA A 240 8.53 4.66 6.31
CA ALA A 240 9.30 3.65 5.58
C ALA A 240 10.08 2.70 6.49
N ALA A 241 10.54 3.19 7.65
CA ALA A 241 11.22 2.38 8.65
C ALA A 241 10.35 1.26 9.25
N ASN A 242 9.03 1.44 9.31
CA ASN A 242 8.10 0.41 9.77
C ASN A 242 7.69 -0.55 8.65
N ASN A 243 7.29 0.01 7.51
CA ASN A 243 6.63 -0.74 6.43
C ASN A 243 7.60 -1.31 5.39
N GLN A 244 8.71 -0.61 5.11
CA GLN A 244 9.79 -1.04 4.22
C GLN A 244 11.15 -0.99 4.95
N PRO A 245 11.39 -1.80 6.01
CA PRO A 245 12.52 -1.62 6.93
C PRO A 245 13.90 -1.65 6.28
N VAL A 246 14.06 -2.33 5.14
CA VAL A 246 15.31 -2.34 4.37
C VAL A 246 15.68 -0.94 3.86
N SER A 247 14.69 -0.07 3.61
CA SER A 247 14.92 1.31 3.18
C SER A 247 15.75 2.13 4.18
N THR A 248 15.70 1.77 5.46
CA THR A 248 16.54 2.41 6.51
C THR A 248 18.03 2.28 6.23
N LYS A 249 18.44 1.20 5.54
CA LYS A 249 19.83 1.03 5.09
C LYS A 249 20.19 2.03 3.98
N TYR A 250 19.24 2.37 3.10
CA TYR A 250 19.42 3.40 2.07
C TYR A 250 19.46 4.79 2.71
N MET A 251 18.57 5.06 3.68
CA MET A 251 18.59 6.28 4.46
C MET A 251 19.92 6.47 5.21
N TYR A 252 20.44 5.41 5.84
CA TYR A 252 21.78 5.43 6.44
C TYR A 252 22.88 5.75 5.43
N ALA A 253 22.81 5.15 4.25
CA ALA A 253 23.76 5.41 3.18
C ALA A 253 23.70 6.87 2.68
N ALA A 254 22.49 7.42 2.55
CA ALA A 254 22.23 8.81 2.22
C ALA A 254 22.81 9.75 3.30
N LYS A 255 22.53 9.50 4.59
CA LYS A 255 23.13 10.26 5.70
C LYS A 255 24.65 10.27 5.68
N ARG A 256 25.26 9.14 5.36
CA ARG A 256 26.75 9.05 5.23
C ARG A 256 27.29 9.92 4.11
N LYS A 257 26.49 10.26 3.12
CA LYS A 257 26.83 11.15 2.00
C LYS A 257 26.48 12.62 2.26
N GLY A 258 25.85 12.92 3.39
CA GLY A 258 25.49 14.29 3.77
C GLY A 258 24.06 14.69 3.42
N THR A 259 23.26 13.77 2.89
CA THR A 259 21.83 14.00 2.60
C THR A 259 21.09 14.42 3.86
N LYS A 260 20.28 15.48 3.76
CA LYS A 260 19.31 15.86 4.79
C LYS A 260 18.01 15.08 4.60
N ILE A 261 17.52 14.49 5.68
CA ILE A 261 16.27 13.73 5.68
C ILE A 261 15.20 14.52 6.41
N ILE A 262 14.13 14.87 5.70
CA ILE A 262 13.01 15.66 6.19
C ILE A 262 11.77 14.77 6.25
N ILE A 263 11.06 14.83 7.38
CA ILE A 263 9.83 14.06 7.61
C ILE A 263 8.66 15.03 7.69
N ILE A 264 7.61 14.76 6.92
CA ILE A 264 6.35 15.52 6.96
C ILE A 264 5.23 14.55 7.34
N ASN A 265 4.69 14.69 8.56
CA ASN A 265 3.71 13.75 9.09
C ASN A 265 3.02 14.36 10.32
N PRO A 266 1.72 14.11 10.58
CA PRO A 266 1.04 14.58 11.81
C PRO A 266 1.56 13.91 13.08
N HIS A 267 2.11 12.72 12.99
CA HIS A 267 2.77 12.02 14.10
C HIS A 267 4.28 11.96 13.89
N PHE A 268 5.04 12.37 14.88
CA PHE A 268 6.49 12.21 14.86
C PHE A 268 6.86 10.76 15.18
N GLU A 269 7.02 9.95 14.15
CA GLU A 269 7.29 8.52 14.24
C GLU A 269 8.72 8.24 14.74
N PRO A 270 8.89 7.59 15.91
CA PRO A 270 10.22 7.33 16.48
C PRO A 270 11.14 6.52 15.57
N ALA A 271 10.58 5.63 14.75
CA ALA A 271 11.33 4.82 13.81
C ALA A 271 11.93 5.60 12.63
N MET A 272 11.37 6.79 12.31
CA MET A 272 11.91 7.69 11.31
C MET A 272 12.93 8.68 11.93
N GLU A 273 12.86 8.95 13.22
CA GLU A 273 13.85 9.74 13.94
C GLU A 273 15.19 9.00 14.05
N LYS A 274 15.12 7.74 14.49
CA LYS A 274 16.31 6.91 14.77
C LYS A 274 16.01 5.44 14.56
N TYR A 275 17.00 4.70 14.07
CA TYR A 275 16.84 3.27 13.79
C TYR A 275 18.11 2.46 14.05
N TRP A 276 17.95 1.18 14.40
CA TRP A 276 19.03 0.20 14.53
C TRP A 276 18.95 -0.77 13.37
N ILE A 277 19.82 -0.60 12.38
CA ILE A 277 19.77 -1.36 11.12
C ILE A 277 20.48 -2.69 11.32
N PRO A 278 19.77 -3.83 11.31
CA PRO A 278 20.35 -5.13 11.69
C PRO A 278 21.43 -5.62 10.72
N SER A 279 21.37 -5.21 9.47
CA SER A 279 22.35 -5.59 8.44
C SER A 279 23.57 -4.67 8.36
N ASN A 280 23.68 -3.66 9.24
CA ASN A 280 24.81 -2.77 9.34
C ASN A 280 25.38 -2.80 10.78
N MET A 281 26.60 -3.31 10.95
CA MET A 281 27.18 -3.55 12.28
C MET A 281 27.27 -2.26 13.10
N GLU A 282 27.70 -1.14 12.53
CA GLU A 282 27.82 0.15 13.23
C GLU A 282 26.43 0.60 13.74
N SER A 283 25.43 0.60 12.84
CA SER A 283 24.07 0.98 13.21
C SER A 283 23.39 -0.02 14.15
N ALA A 284 23.65 -1.32 13.98
CA ALA A 284 23.13 -2.34 14.90
C ALA A 284 23.63 -2.15 16.34
N LEU A 285 24.88 -1.68 16.51
CA LEU A 285 25.47 -1.42 17.82
C LEU A 285 25.05 -0.07 18.40
N PHE A 286 25.16 1.00 17.63
CA PHE A 286 25.05 2.37 18.14
C PHE A 286 23.78 3.11 17.72
N GLY A 287 22.98 2.53 16.84
CA GLY A 287 21.83 3.19 16.20
C GLY A 287 22.25 4.27 15.21
N THR A 288 21.31 4.72 14.41
CA THR A 288 21.51 5.80 13.44
C THR A 288 20.43 6.84 13.60
N LYS A 289 20.83 8.11 13.75
CA LYS A 289 19.94 9.27 13.61
C LYS A 289 19.55 9.40 12.14
N LEU A 290 18.28 9.34 11.83
CA LEU A 290 17.77 9.40 10.46
C LEU A 290 17.26 10.81 10.10
N ALA A 291 16.19 11.27 10.73
CA ALA A 291 15.62 12.57 10.45
C ALA A 291 16.54 13.72 10.91
N ASP A 292 16.64 14.75 10.07
CA ASP A 292 17.26 16.03 10.41
C ASP A 292 16.22 17.04 10.88
N ASP A 293 15.00 16.94 10.35
CA ASP A 293 13.90 17.82 10.73
C ASP A 293 12.55 17.16 10.50
N VAL A 294 11.51 17.62 11.23
CA VAL A 294 10.14 17.09 11.18
C VAL A 294 9.14 18.25 11.12
N TYR A 295 8.24 18.17 10.15
CA TYR A 295 7.13 19.10 9.98
C TYR A 295 5.82 18.37 10.33
N GLN A 296 5.26 18.71 11.50
CA GLN A 296 3.99 18.12 11.94
C GLN A 296 2.82 18.92 11.37
N VAL A 297 2.31 18.48 10.21
CA VAL A 297 1.13 19.06 9.57
C VAL A 297 -0.15 18.57 10.25
N ASN A 298 -1.25 19.32 10.10
CA ASN A 298 -2.58 18.81 10.41
C ASN A 298 -2.94 17.67 9.45
N ILE A 299 -3.77 16.71 9.88
CA ILE A 299 -4.36 15.73 8.96
C ILE A 299 -5.18 16.48 7.91
N GLY A 300 -4.84 16.26 6.62
CA GLY A 300 -5.43 17.00 5.49
C GLY A 300 -4.83 18.38 5.22
N GLY A 301 -3.87 18.84 6.01
CA GLY A 301 -3.22 20.14 5.85
C GLY A 301 -2.07 20.17 4.83
N ASP A 302 -1.80 19.05 4.17
CA ASP A 302 -0.65 18.88 3.27
C ASP A 302 -0.67 19.84 2.07
N ILE A 303 -1.83 20.03 1.43
CA ILE A 303 -1.99 20.97 0.30
C ILE A 303 -1.67 22.40 0.74
N ALA A 304 -2.19 22.84 1.87
CA ALA A 304 -1.92 24.18 2.40
C ALA A 304 -0.45 24.38 2.74
N PHE A 305 0.21 23.35 3.28
CA PHE A 305 1.64 23.35 3.56
C PHE A 305 2.46 23.52 2.27
N MET A 306 2.15 22.74 1.24
CA MET A 306 2.83 22.83 -0.06
C MET A 306 2.57 24.17 -0.77
N HIS A 307 1.35 24.70 -0.67
CA HIS A 307 1.04 26.06 -1.13
C HIS A 307 1.89 27.10 -0.40
N GLY A 308 2.08 26.97 0.92
CA GLY A 308 2.93 27.88 1.69
C GLY A 308 4.38 27.86 1.20
N ILE A 309 4.94 26.68 0.91
CA ILE A 309 6.29 26.54 0.33
C ILE A 309 6.36 27.25 -1.02
N MET A 310 5.41 27.00 -1.92
CA MET A 310 5.38 27.62 -3.26
C MET A 310 5.15 29.12 -3.18
N LYS A 311 4.29 29.60 -2.27
CA LYS A 311 4.07 31.02 -2.05
C LYS A 311 5.36 31.74 -1.62
N HIS A 312 6.12 31.13 -0.70
CA HIS A 312 7.46 31.63 -0.37
C HIS A 312 8.38 31.69 -1.59
N TRP A 313 8.35 30.67 -2.46
CA TRP A 313 9.16 30.68 -3.68
C TRP A 313 8.75 31.80 -4.63
N PHE A 314 7.45 32.05 -4.83
CA PHE A 314 6.99 33.15 -5.64
C PHE A 314 7.38 34.52 -5.05
N GLU A 315 7.29 34.69 -3.73
CA GLU A 315 7.76 35.90 -3.02
C GLU A 315 9.29 36.07 -3.12
N MET A 316 10.07 35.01 -3.17
CA MET A 316 11.52 35.07 -3.40
C MET A 316 11.82 35.46 -4.84
N GLU A 317 11.15 34.89 -5.81
CA GLU A 317 11.31 35.23 -7.25
C GLU A 317 10.97 36.69 -7.56
N GLU A 318 10.01 37.28 -6.88
CA GLU A 318 9.68 38.70 -7.03
C GLU A 318 10.81 39.62 -6.54
N LYS A 319 11.54 39.17 -5.50
CA LYS A 319 12.68 39.91 -4.95
C LYS A 319 13.97 39.67 -5.74
N GLU A 320 14.21 38.43 -6.10
CA GLU A 320 15.41 38.01 -6.80
C GLU A 320 15.08 36.89 -7.79
N PRO A 321 14.85 37.22 -9.08
CA PRO A 321 14.52 36.20 -10.09
C PRO A 321 15.55 35.07 -10.19
N GLY A 322 15.09 33.83 -10.22
CA GLY A 322 15.93 32.62 -10.26
C GLY A 322 16.47 32.19 -8.90
N SER A 323 16.06 32.82 -7.79
CA SER A 323 16.51 32.45 -6.44
C SER A 323 15.85 31.20 -5.89
N ALA A 324 14.63 30.87 -6.36
CA ALA A 324 13.83 29.78 -5.84
C ALA A 324 13.30 28.81 -6.91
N ILE A 325 12.98 29.31 -8.11
CA ILE A 325 12.42 28.52 -9.22
C ILE A 325 13.52 28.30 -10.28
N ASP A 326 13.65 27.10 -10.81
CA ASP A 326 14.51 26.84 -11.95
C ASP A 326 13.84 27.34 -13.24
N GLN A 327 14.03 28.63 -13.50
CA GLN A 327 13.41 29.33 -14.65
C GLN A 327 13.75 28.65 -15.98
N THR A 328 14.99 28.17 -16.14
CA THR A 328 15.44 27.50 -17.38
C THR A 328 14.69 26.20 -17.60
N PHE A 329 14.58 25.39 -16.56
CA PHE A 329 13.86 24.14 -16.63
C PHE A 329 12.36 24.36 -16.88
N VAL A 330 11.76 25.28 -16.13
CA VAL A 330 10.31 25.56 -16.22
C VAL A 330 9.94 26.07 -17.61
N GLN A 331 10.66 27.05 -18.15
CA GLN A 331 10.36 27.58 -19.49
C GLN A 331 10.45 26.50 -20.58
N LYS A 332 11.40 25.60 -20.47
CA LYS A 332 11.63 24.56 -21.50
C LYS A 332 10.71 23.36 -21.35
N HIS A 333 10.51 22.89 -20.13
CA HIS A 333 9.97 21.55 -19.86
C HIS A 333 8.64 21.54 -19.09
N VAL A 334 8.05 22.69 -18.75
CA VAL A 334 6.89 22.73 -17.87
C VAL A 334 5.79 23.64 -18.40
N ASN A 335 4.55 23.21 -18.28
CA ASN A 335 3.34 24.00 -18.59
C ASN A 335 2.63 24.43 -17.29
N GLY A 336 1.83 25.51 -17.38
CA GLY A 336 0.85 25.89 -16.36
C GLY A 336 1.38 26.76 -15.22
N LEU A 337 2.58 27.39 -15.36
CA LEU A 337 3.19 28.21 -14.31
C LEU A 337 2.28 29.35 -13.83
N GLU A 338 1.70 30.14 -14.74
CA GLU A 338 0.89 31.30 -14.38
C GLU A 338 -0.38 30.91 -13.63
N ALA A 339 -1.07 29.86 -14.08
CA ALA A 339 -2.28 29.37 -13.42
C ALA A 339 -1.97 28.84 -12.00
N LEU A 340 -0.84 28.14 -11.82
CA LEU A 340 -0.42 27.68 -10.50
C LEU A 340 -0.05 28.88 -9.60
N ARG A 341 0.69 29.85 -10.14
CA ARG A 341 1.08 31.05 -9.40
C ARG A 341 -0.14 31.82 -8.92
N GLU A 342 -1.09 32.11 -9.82
CA GLU A 342 -2.34 32.80 -9.50
C GLU A 342 -3.08 32.09 -8.37
N LYS A 343 -3.23 30.75 -8.47
CA LYS A 343 -3.89 29.92 -7.45
C LYS A 343 -3.18 30.02 -6.11
N VAL A 344 -1.86 29.83 -6.06
CA VAL A 344 -1.07 29.79 -4.81
C VAL A 344 -1.05 31.15 -4.14
N VAL A 345 -0.90 32.24 -4.91
CA VAL A 345 -0.82 33.61 -4.38
C VAL A 345 -2.17 34.09 -3.85
N SER A 346 -3.29 33.58 -4.38
CA SER A 346 -4.63 33.99 -3.98
C SER A 346 -4.97 33.66 -2.51
N TYR A 347 -4.26 32.74 -1.88
CA TYR A 347 -4.50 32.37 -0.48
C TYR A 347 -3.73 33.27 0.48
N ASP A 348 -4.40 33.78 1.50
CA ASP A 348 -3.75 34.50 2.59
C ASP A 348 -2.94 33.58 3.47
N TRP A 349 -1.88 34.13 4.11
CA TRP A 349 -1.03 33.35 5.00
C TRP A 349 -1.79 32.76 6.20
N GLU A 350 -2.78 33.47 6.73
CA GLU A 350 -3.62 32.98 7.83
C GLU A 350 -4.35 31.69 7.47
N ILE A 351 -4.89 31.59 6.25
CA ILE A 351 -5.52 30.36 5.74
C ILE A 351 -4.50 29.23 5.64
N LEU A 352 -3.30 29.53 5.12
CA LEU A 352 -2.25 28.55 4.96
C LEU A 352 -1.77 28.01 6.32
N GLU A 353 -1.56 28.91 7.29
CA GLU A 353 -1.15 28.54 8.64
C GLU A 353 -2.22 27.72 9.38
N LYS A 354 -3.46 28.17 9.36
CA LYS A 354 -4.59 27.48 10.01
C LYS A 354 -4.79 26.10 9.41
N SER A 355 -4.80 25.99 8.09
CA SER A 355 -5.07 24.70 7.42
C SER A 355 -3.89 23.73 7.58
N SER A 356 -2.65 24.17 7.36
CA SER A 356 -1.47 23.33 7.51
C SER A 356 -1.12 22.98 8.97
N GLY A 357 -1.48 23.87 9.91
CA GLY A 357 -1.06 23.80 11.31
C GLY A 357 0.40 24.18 11.53
N LEU A 358 1.02 24.88 10.57
CA LEU A 358 2.42 25.34 10.62
C LEU A 358 2.49 26.83 10.34
N SER A 359 3.38 27.53 11.04
CA SER A 359 3.58 28.98 10.83
C SER A 359 4.21 29.28 9.47
N LYS A 360 3.98 30.49 8.97
CA LYS A 360 4.64 31.05 7.79
C LYS A 360 6.15 30.82 7.82
N ASP A 361 6.78 31.16 8.94
CA ASP A 361 8.23 31.02 9.10
C ASP A 361 8.68 29.57 8.97
N ARG A 362 7.94 28.64 9.57
CA ARG A 362 8.23 27.20 9.50
C ARG A 362 8.09 26.66 8.06
N MET A 363 7.10 27.11 7.29
CA MET A 363 6.99 26.84 5.87
C MET A 363 8.16 27.43 5.07
N GLY A 364 8.58 28.64 5.42
CA GLY A 364 9.70 29.36 4.81
C GLY A 364 11.07 28.68 5.02
N GLU A 365 11.27 28.00 6.16
CA GLU A 365 12.50 27.22 6.42
C GLU A 365 12.66 26.10 5.39
N LEU A 366 11.61 25.30 5.14
CA LEU A 366 11.65 24.25 4.12
C LEU A 366 11.73 24.81 2.71
N ALA A 367 10.98 25.88 2.41
CA ALA A 367 11.06 26.57 1.13
C ALA A 367 12.51 27.04 0.84
N THR A 368 13.17 27.65 1.82
CA THR A 368 14.56 28.10 1.70
C THR A 368 15.54 26.93 1.57
N LEU A 369 15.34 25.86 2.31
CA LEU A 369 16.17 24.65 2.19
C LEU A 369 16.10 24.08 0.78
N LEU A 370 14.90 23.89 0.25
CA LEU A 370 14.71 23.36 -1.10
C LEU A 370 15.21 24.34 -2.19
N ALA A 371 15.02 25.65 -2.03
CA ALA A 371 15.52 26.65 -2.95
C ALA A 371 17.05 26.62 -3.09
N LYS A 372 17.77 26.39 -1.99
CA LYS A 372 19.23 26.27 -1.96
C LYS A 372 19.78 24.92 -2.40
N SER A 373 18.94 23.89 -2.47
CA SER A 373 19.34 22.53 -2.81
C SER A 373 19.48 22.38 -4.33
N LYS A 374 20.46 21.60 -4.76
CA LYS A 374 20.69 21.24 -6.16
C LYS A 374 19.94 19.98 -6.57
N SER A 375 19.55 19.16 -5.61
CA SER A 375 18.83 17.91 -5.83
C SER A 375 17.89 17.61 -4.67
N ALA A 376 16.76 16.99 -4.99
CA ALA A 376 15.84 16.44 -4.00
C ALA A 376 15.11 15.23 -4.54
N VAL A 377 14.81 14.28 -3.65
CA VAL A 377 13.92 13.15 -3.93
C VAL A 377 12.72 13.26 -3.00
N PHE A 378 11.53 13.27 -3.59
CA PHE A 378 10.27 13.31 -2.88
C PHE A 378 9.71 11.89 -2.76
N VAL A 379 9.60 11.41 -1.54
CA VAL A 379 9.08 10.06 -1.22
C VAL A 379 7.78 10.22 -0.46
N TRP A 380 6.73 9.55 -0.88
CA TRP A 380 5.45 9.54 -0.16
C TRP A 380 4.80 8.17 -0.13
N SER A 381 3.86 8.01 0.80
CA SER A 381 3.11 6.78 0.97
C SER A 381 1.62 7.08 1.23
N MET A 382 0.94 6.14 1.86
CA MET A 382 -0.50 6.14 2.05
C MET A 382 -1.04 7.30 2.89
N GLY A 383 -0.21 7.96 3.71
CA GLY A 383 -0.60 9.17 4.43
C GLY A 383 -0.99 10.33 3.52
N LEU A 384 -0.50 10.36 2.26
CA LEU A 384 -0.95 11.29 1.24
C LEU A 384 -2.06 10.72 0.36
N THR A 385 -1.98 9.41 0.02
CA THR A 385 -2.84 8.82 -1.01
C THR A 385 -4.17 8.34 -0.48
N GLN A 386 -4.22 7.73 0.71
CA GLN A 386 -5.44 7.25 1.34
C GLN A 386 -6.18 8.40 2.05
N HIS A 387 -6.50 9.41 1.28
CA HIS A 387 -7.15 10.64 1.68
C HIS A 387 -8.12 11.07 0.59
N ARG A 388 -9.26 11.66 0.93
CA ARG A 388 -10.25 12.15 -0.07
C ARG A 388 -9.66 13.14 -1.09
N PHE A 389 -8.50 13.75 -0.78
CA PHE A 389 -7.74 14.65 -1.65
C PHE A 389 -6.41 14.02 -2.11
N GLY A 390 -6.33 12.70 -2.15
CA GLY A 390 -5.08 11.98 -2.39
C GLY A 390 -4.39 12.34 -3.71
N THR A 391 -5.15 12.45 -4.79
CA THR A 391 -4.64 12.86 -6.11
C THR A 391 -4.11 14.30 -6.08
N ASP A 392 -4.82 15.21 -5.44
CA ASP A 392 -4.43 16.61 -5.33
C ASP A 392 -3.18 16.77 -4.44
N ASN A 393 -3.08 16.04 -3.34
CA ASN A 393 -1.87 15.98 -2.53
C ASN A 393 -0.64 15.61 -3.36
N VAL A 394 -0.72 14.55 -4.16
CA VAL A 394 0.39 14.08 -4.99
C VAL A 394 0.68 15.05 -6.13
N SER A 395 -0.35 15.69 -6.72
CA SER A 395 -0.16 16.73 -7.74
C SER A 395 0.67 17.90 -7.19
N GLN A 396 0.45 18.31 -5.93
CA GLN A 396 1.24 19.36 -5.30
C GLN A 396 2.70 18.94 -5.06
N VAL A 397 2.96 17.68 -4.68
CA VAL A 397 4.33 17.16 -4.60
C VAL A 397 5.02 17.22 -5.97
N ALA A 398 4.30 16.88 -7.04
CA ALA A 398 4.82 16.98 -8.40
C ALA A 398 5.10 18.45 -8.80
N ASN A 399 4.22 19.39 -8.42
CA ASN A 399 4.43 20.81 -8.65
C ASN A 399 5.73 21.32 -8.00
N LEU A 400 6.00 20.94 -6.75
CA LEU A 400 7.25 21.30 -6.07
C LEU A 400 8.49 20.80 -6.83
N ALA A 401 8.44 19.55 -7.30
CA ALA A 401 9.55 18.96 -8.05
C ALA A 401 9.74 19.65 -9.42
N LEU A 402 8.65 19.91 -10.14
CA LEU A 402 8.69 20.56 -11.47
C LEU A 402 9.19 22.00 -11.40
N LEU A 403 8.77 22.79 -10.41
CA LEU A 403 9.24 24.16 -10.23
C LEU A 403 10.75 24.25 -9.98
N ARG A 404 11.34 23.21 -9.39
CA ARG A 404 12.77 23.14 -9.06
C ARG A 404 13.61 22.34 -10.05
N GLY A 405 13.01 21.74 -11.10
CA GLY A 405 13.71 20.84 -12.00
C GLY A 405 14.28 19.59 -11.29
N PHE A 406 13.64 19.13 -10.21
CA PHE A 406 14.06 17.93 -9.46
C PHE A 406 13.50 16.65 -10.10
N LEU A 407 13.69 16.50 -11.40
CA LEU A 407 13.16 15.43 -12.21
C LEU A 407 14.13 15.02 -13.33
N GLY A 408 14.09 13.74 -13.72
CA GLY A 408 14.74 13.26 -14.94
C GLY A 408 16.27 13.26 -14.93
N ARG A 409 16.90 13.29 -13.76
CA ARG A 409 18.35 13.29 -13.60
C ARG A 409 18.79 12.64 -12.27
N GLU A 410 20.07 12.36 -12.16
CA GLU A 410 20.67 11.74 -10.96
C GLU A 410 20.35 12.56 -9.69
N HIS A 411 20.03 11.83 -8.61
CA HIS A 411 19.69 12.37 -7.29
C HIS A 411 18.41 13.21 -7.23
N CYS A 412 17.56 13.16 -8.24
CA CYS A 412 16.30 13.86 -8.31
C CYS A 412 15.15 12.91 -8.67
N GLY A 413 13.96 13.16 -8.12
CA GLY A 413 12.79 12.43 -8.59
C GLY A 413 11.62 12.37 -7.63
N LEU A 414 10.56 11.76 -8.14
CA LEU A 414 9.26 11.51 -7.51
C LEU A 414 9.14 10.01 -7.24
N MET A 415 8.94 9.62 -5.99
CA MET A 415 8.88 8.21 -5.59
C MET A 415 7.67 7.90 -4.70
N PRO A 416 6.55 7.46 -5.28
CA PRO A 416 5.50 6.80 -4.51
C PRO A 416 6.04 5.48 -3.97
N ILE A 417 6.46 5.44 -2.69
CA ILE A 417 7.03 4.22 -2.11
C ILE A 417 5.93 3.21 -1.85
N ARG A 418 5.81 2.24 -2.78
CA ARG A 418 4.78 1.20 -2.76
C ARG A 418 4.94 0.31 -1.52
N GLY A 419 3.80 -0.14 -0.96
CA GLY A 419 3.79 -0.98 0.24
C GLY A 419 4.17 -2.43 -0.06
N HIS A 420 3.23 -3.22 -0.55
CA HIS A 420 3.40 -4.66 -0.76
C HIS A 420 4.14 -5.00 -2.06
N SER A 421 4.64 -6.23 -2.13
CA SER A 421 5.49 -6.72 -3.24
C SER A 421 4.83 -6.73 -4.62
N GLY A 422 3.51 -6.84 -4.69
CA GLY A 422 2.75 -6.85 -5.95
C GLY A 422 2.09 -5.52 -6.33
N VAL A 423 2.28 -4.44 -5.53
CA VAL A 423 1.54 -3.18 -5.74
C VAL A 423 1.82 -2.55 -7.10
N GLN A 424 3.06 -2.51 -7.54
CA GLN A 424 3.40 -1.93 -8.85
C GLN A 424 2.88 -2.83 -9.98
N GLY A 425 3.15 -4.14 -9.90
CA GLY A 425 2.77 -5.09 -10.94
C GLY A 425 1.27 -5.23 -11.14
N SER A 426 0.48 -5.29 -10.06
CA SER A 426 -0.99 -5.42 -10.18
C SER A 426 -1.63 -4.25 -10.93
N GLY A 427 -1.14 -3.03 -10.70
CA GLY A 427 -1.61 -1.84 -11.41
C GLY A 427 -1.17 -1.78 -12.89
N GLU A 428 -0.22 -2.62 -13.31
CA GLU A 428 0.35 -2.64 -14.67
C GLU A 428 -0.09 -3.88 -15.48
N MET A 429 -0.57 -4.94 -14.80
CA MET A 429 -0.98 -6.21 -15.45
C MET A 429 -2.45 -6.26 -15.87
N GLY A 430 -3.23 -5.21 -15.66
CA GLY A 430 -4.62 -5.17 -16.08
C GLY A 430 -5.63 -5.80 -15.12
N ALA A 431 -5.23 -6.10 -13.88
CA ALA A 431 -6.16 -6.52 -12.81
C ALA A 431 -6.83 -5.29 -12.14
N ASP A 432 -7.44 -4.43 -12.92
CA ASP A 432 -7.96 -3.11 -12.53
C ASP A 432 -9.16 -2.77 -13.45
N PRO A 433 -10.26 -2.18 -12.94
CA PRO A 433 -11.47 -1.93 -13.75
C PRO A 433 -11.25 -0.91 -14.88
N PHE A 434 -10.19 -0.08 -14.81
CA PHE A 434 -9.90 1.01 -15.74
C PHE A 434 -8.66 0.78 -16.59
N VAL A 435 -7.97 -0.36 -16.42
CA VAL A 435 -6.66 -0.60 -17.00
C VAL A 435 -6.60 -1.96 -17.67
N LEU A 436 -6.01 -1.96 -18.85
CA LEU A 436 -5.55 -3.14 -19.58
C LEU A 436 -4.03 -3.31 -19.37
N PRO A 437 -3.43 -4.43 -19.72
CA PRO A 437 -1.98 -4.58 -19.59
C PRO A 437 -1.22 -3.42 -20.22
N GLY A 438 -0.50 -2.64 -19.37
CA GLY A 438 0.33 -1.51 -19.76
C GLY A 438 -0.37 -0.29 -20.32
N SER A 439 -1.70 -0.18 -20.22
CA SER A 439 -2.44 0.95 -20.81
C SER A 439 -3.79 1.18 -20.15
N ASP A 440 -4.28 2.41 -20.26
CA ASP A 440 -5.65 2.72 -19.84
C ASP A 440 -6.68 2.05 -20.74
N MET A 441 -7.85 1.72 -20.17
CA MET A 441 -8.95 1.08 -20.90
C MET A 441 -9.70 2.12 -21.75
N ASN A 442 -9.26 2.27 -23.00
CA ASN A 442 -9.93 3.03 -24.04
C ASN A 442 -10.15 2.14 -25.29
N GLU A 443 -10.88 2.64 -26.27
CA GLU A 443 -11.23 1.85 -27.47
C GLU A 443 -10.01 1.37 -28.26
N GLU A 444 -8.99 2.20 -28.41
CA GLU A 444 -7.76 1.85 -29.12
C GLU A 444 -6.99 0.74 -28.41
N ASN A 445 -6.75 0.90 -27.13
CA ASN A 445 -6.03 -0.08 -26.31
C ASN A 445 -6.81 -1.38 -26.19
N ARG A 446 -8.14 -1.31 -26.07
CA ARG A 446 -9.02 -2.48 -26.05
C ARG A 446 -8.88 -3.29 -27.34
N LYS A 447 -9.01 -2.66 -28.52
CA LYS A 447 -8.80 -3.31 -29.83
C LYS A 447 -7.39 -3.91 -29.96
N ARG A 448 -6.38 -3.22 -29.43
CA ARG A 448 -4.99 -3.71 -29.43
C ARG A 448 -4.85 -4.99 -28.61
N VAL A 449 -5.41 -5.03 -27.41
CA VAL A 449 -5.30 -6.20 -26.53
C VAL A 449 -6.17 -7.36 -27.03
N GLU A 450 -7.40 -7.09 -27.52
CA GLU A 450 -8.29 -8.09 -28.13
C GLU A 450 -7.63 -8.87 -29.26
N LYS A 451 -6.73 -8.23 -30.02
CA LYS A 451 -5.97 -8.89 -31.10
C LYS A 451 -5.08 -10.03 -30.58
N TYR A 452 -4.50 -9.86 -29.37
CA TYR A 452 -3.65 -10.90 -28.76
C TYR A 452 -4.47 -11.90 -27.95
N TRP A 453 -5.52 -11.43 -27.27
CA TRP A 453 -6.37 -12.29 -26.45
C TRP A 453 -7.36 -13.13 -27.27
N ASN A 454 -7.62 -12.74 -28.51
CA ASN A 454 -8.54 -13.41 -29.44
C ASN A 454 -9.99 -13.52 -28.93
N PHE A 455 -10.43 -12.56 -28.11
CA PHE A 455 -11.85 -12.40 -27.71
C PHE A 455 -12.17 -10.92 -27.46
N LYS A 456 -13.47 -10.60 -27.39
CA LYS A 456 -13.94 -9.24 -27.16
C LYS A 456 -13.94 -8.90 -25.68
N ILE A 457 -13.31 -7.79 -25.33
CA ILE A 457 -13.32 -7.21 -23.98
C ILE A 457 -14.65 -6.45 -23.82
N PRO A 458 -15.36 -6.60 -22.67
CA PRO A 458 -16.58 -5.83 -22.41
C PRO A 458 -16.37 -4.32 -22.59
N ASP A 459 -17.35 -3.63 -23.15
CA ASP A 459 -17.28 -2.19 -23.44
C ASP A 459 -17.80 -1.29 -22.31
N TRP A 460 -18.40 -1.90 -21.29
CA TRP A 460 -18.88 -1.19 -20.10
C TRP A 460 -17.77 -0.99 -19.03
N GLN A 461 -17.93 0.05 -18.23
CA GLN A 461 -16.99 0.37 -17.16
C GLN A 461 -17.22 -0.51 -15.94
N GLY A 462 -16.15 -1.15 -15.46
CA GLY A 462 -16.20 -1.96 -14.25
C GLY A 462 -16.30 -1.13 -12.97
N ASP A 463 -16.78 -1.76 -11.90
CA ASP A 463 -16.91 -1.17 -10.58
C ASP A 463 -15.61 -1.33 -9.78
N ILE A 464 -15.27 -0.31 -8.99
CA ILE A 464 -14.21 -0.37 -7.99
C ILE A 464 -14.65 -1.22 -6.79
N VAL A 465 -13.69 -1.68 -5.99
CA VAL A 465 -13.97 -2.59 -4.86
C VAL A 465 -15.03 -2.08 -3.89
N GLY A 466 -15.02 -0.78 -3.56
CA GLY A 466 -16.02 -0.20 -2.67
C GLY A 466 -17.43 -0.27 -3.26
N VAL A 467 -17.57 0.15 -4.52
CA VAL A 467 -18.85 0.07 -5.25
C VAL A 467 -19.30 -1.38 -5.45
N SER A 468 -18.38 -2.30 -5.75
CA SER A 468 -18.70 -3.73 -5.83
C SER A 468 -19.27 -4.28 -4.52
N LEU A 469 -18.72 -3.84 -3.36
CA LEU A 469 -19.28 -4.22 -2.05
C LEU A 469 -20.67 -3.63 -1.84
N GLU A 470 -20.85 -2.34 -2.10
CA GLU A 470 -22.15 -1.66 -2.00
C GLU A 470 -23.21 -2.30 -2.88
N ASN A 471 -22.82 -2.77 -4.08
CA ASN A 471 -23.72 -3.47 -5.00
C ASN A 471 -24.29 -4.78 -4.44
N ALA A 472 -23.69 -5.38 -3.42
CA ALA A 472 -24.28 -6.52 -2.72
C ALA A 472 -25.58 -6.19 -1.96
N LEU A 473 -25.83 -4.90 -1.67
CA LEU A 473 -27.03 -4.44 -0.98
C LEU A 473 -28.14 -3.94 -1.94
N LEU A 474 -27.89 -3.96 -3.25
CA LEU A 474 -28.90 -3.60 -4.23
C LEU A 474 -30.05 -4.63 -4.25
N PRO A 475 -31.23 -4.26 -4.72
CA PRO A 475 -32.33 -5.21 -4.93
C PRO A 475 -31.90 -6.41 -5.78
N ASP A 476 -32.44 -7.58 -5.50
CA ASP A 476 -32.05 -8.84 -6.14
C ASP A 476 -32.23 -8.87 -7.68
N ASP A 477 -33.15 -8.06 -8.21
CA ASP A 477 -33.43 -7.90 -9.65
C ASP A 477 -32.58 -6.80 -10.30
N HIS A 478 -31.74 -6.10 -9.54
CA HIS A 478 -30.88 -5.07 -10.11
C HIS A 478 -29.72 -5.70 -10.90
N GLU A 479 -29.46 -5.19 -12.11
CA GLU A 479 -28.43 -5.74 -13.02
C GLU A 479 -27.02 -5.80 -12.45
N ARG A 480 -26.70 -4.99 -11.43
CA ARG A 480 -25.40 -4.93 -10.74
C ARG A 480 -25.43 -5.50 -9.33
N ASN A 481 -26.55 -6.12 -8.87
CA ASN A 481 -26.57 -6.76 -7.55
C ASN A 481 -25.51 -7.87 -7.50
N LEU A 482 -24.50 -7.73 -6.64
CA LEU A 482 -23.36 -8.64 -6.59
C LEU A 482 -23.78 -10.03 -6.12
N LYS A 483 -23.75 -11.01 -7.02
CA LYS A 483 -24.15 -12.41 -6.76
C LYS A 483 -22.95 -13.32 -6.49
N LEU A 484 -21.81 -13.06 -7.13
CA LEU A 484 -20.60 -13.82 -6.90
C LEU A 484 -19.39 -12.90 -6.70
N TYR A 485 -18.72 -13.03 -5.55
CA TYR A 485 -17.49 -12.33 -5.27
C TYR A 485 -16.32 -13.31 -5.14
N TYR A 486 -15.36 -13.22 -6.05
CA TYR A 486 -14.15 -14.03 -6.06
C TYR A 486 -12.97 -13.23 -5.53
N MET A 487 -12.42 -13.61 -4.39
CA MET A 487 -11.32 -12.93 -3.69
C MET A 487 -10.07 -13.80 -3.67
N SER A 488 -8.96 -13.30 -4.20
CA SER A 488 -7.64 -13.93 -4.07
C SER A 488 -6.81 -13.22 -3.01
N GLY A 489 -6.81 -13.82 -1.82
CA GLY A 489 -6.26 -13.23 -0.61
C GLY A 489 -7.04 -12.01 -0.15
N GLY A 490 -6.56 -11.39 0.92
CA GLY A 490 -7.18 -10.22 1.51
C GLY A 490 -8.23 -10.54 2.58
N ASN A 491 -8.41 -9.59 3.48
CA ASN A 491 -9.37 -9.69 4.58
C ASN A 491 -10.19 -8.39 4.63
N PHE A 492 -11.27 -8.32 3.88
CA PHE A 492 -12.08 -7.11 3.76
C PHE A 492 -12.68 -6.65 5.06
N LEU A 493 -13.14 -7.58 5.88
CA LEU A 493 -13.74 -7.27 7.17
C LEU A 493 -12.83 -6.37 8.04
N GLU A 494 -11.52 -6.54 7.91
CA GLU A 494 -10.55 -5.75 8.67
C GLU A 494 -9.97 -4.58 7.86
N THR A 495 -9.79 -4.76 6.56
CA THR A 495 -9.01 -3.81 5.75
C THR A 495 -9.80 -2.70 5.12
N MET A 496 -11.12 -2.86 4.96
CA MET A 496 -12.01 -1.84 4.41
C MET A 496 -12.61 -0.97 5.54
N PRO A 497 -13.02 0.27 5.23
CA PRO A 497 -13.72 1.13 6.19
C PRO A 497 -15.01 0.52 6.71
N ASN A 498 -15.36 0.83 7.94
CA ASN A 498 -16.60 0.39 8.61
C ASN A 498 -16.83 -1.14 8.53
N PRO A 499 -16.21 -1.92 9.45
CA PRO A 499 -16.32 -3.38 9.43
C PRO A 499 -17.76 -3.92 9.49
N ASP A 500 -18.68 -3.22 10.16
CA ASP A 500 -20.09 -3.64 10.26
C ASP A 500 -20.80 -3.52 8.90
N PHE A 501 -20.54 -2.43 8.18
CA PHE A 501 -21.02 -2.27 6.81
C PHE A 501 -20.42 -3.32 5.86
N VAL A 502 -19.12 -3.55 5.93
CA VAL A 502 -18.45 -4.58 5.12
C VAL A 502 -19.01 -5.97 5.40
N LYS A 503 -19.25 -6.30 6.66
CA LYS A 503 -19.90 -7.54 7.06
C LYS A 503 -21.26 -7.68 6.40
N GLN A 504 -22.12 -6.66 6.50
CA GLN A 504 -23.44 -6.64 5.87
C GLN A 504 -23.33 -6.87 4.36
N CYS A 505 -22.41 -6.20 3.66
CA CYS A 505 -22.19 -6.41 2.22
C CYS A 505 -21.79 -7.85 1.92
N LEU A 506 -20.79 -8.38 2.62
CA LEU A 506 -20.28 -9.72 2.37
C LEU A 506 -21.32 -10.81 2.68
N GLU A 507 -22.14 -10.66 3.70
CA GLU A 507 -23.19 -11.62 4.04
C GLU A 507 -24.36 -11.60 3.03
N ASN A 508 -24.53 -10.51 2.26
CA ASN A 508 -25.55 -10.39 1.22
C ASN A 508 -25.14 -10.95 -0.15
N VAL A 509 -23.90 -11.32 -0.37
CA VAL A 509 -23.46 -11.99 -1.59
C VAL A 509 -23.96 -13.45 -1.60
N ASP A 510 -24.47 -13.94 -2.73
CA ASP A 510 -24.95 -15.32 -2.83
C ASP A 510 -23.81 -16.31 -2.63
N VAL A 511 -22.74 -16.20 -3.44
CA VAL A 511 -21.57 -17.07 -3.35
C VAL A 511 -20.30 -16.25 -3.19
N ARG A 512 -19.53 -16.52 -2.14
CA ARG A 512 -18.18 -15.97 -1.98
C ARG A 512 -17.13 -17.05 -2.15
N VAL A 513 -16.12 -16.72 -2.95
CA VAL A 513 -14.96 -17.58 -3.17
C VAL A 513 -13.74 -16.91 -2.56
N HIS A 514 -13.05 -17.62 -1.68
CA HIS A 514 -11.79 -17.21 -1.08
C HIS A 514 -10.67 -18.13 -1.55
N GLN A 515 -9.89 -17.68 -2.55
CA GLN A 515 -8.65 -18.34 -2.95
C GLN A 515 -7.53 -17.79 -2.07
N ASP A 516 -7.06 -18.56 -1.10
CA ASP A 516 -6.11 -18.06 -0.11
C ASP A 516 -5.16 -19.18 0.37
N ILE A 517 -4.12 -18.79 1.07
CA ILE A 517 -3.17 -19.71 1.72
C ILE A 517 -3.55 -20.02 3.17
N ILE A 518 -4.33 -19.15 3.83
CA ILE A 518 -4.77 -19.25 5.23
C ILE A 518 -6.24 -18.85 5.36
N LEU A 519 -6.89 -19.28 6.46
CA LEU A 519 -8.19 -18.73 6.86
C LEU A 519 -8.03 -17.33 7.45
N ASN A 520 -9.02 -16.48 7.22
CA ASN A 520 -9.12 -15.14 7.79
C ASN A 520 -10.55 -14.84 8.25
N THR A 521 -10.77 -13.72 8.95
CA THR A 521 -12.08 -13.40 9.52
C THR A 521 -13.17 -13.23 8.46
N SER A 522 -12.85 -12.77 7.24
CA SER A 522 -13.82 -12.67 6.15
C SER A 522 -14.29 -14.05 5.65
N THR A 523 -13.44 -15.10 5.71
CA THR A 523 -13.82 -16.47 5.30
C THR A 523 -14.86 -17.08 6.24
N LEU A 524 -14.94 -16.59 7.48
CA LEU A 524 -15.82 -17.12 8.51
C LEU A 524 -17.24 -16.51 8.48
N LEU A 525 -17.46 -15.41 7.76
CA LEU A 525 -18.78 -14.78 7.60
C LEU A 525 -19.72 -15.69 6.78
N ASP A 526 -21.03 -15.57 7.01
CA ASP A 526 -22.03 -16.27 6.21
C ASP A 526 -22.17 -15.65 4.81
N ALA A 527 -22.73 -16.39 3.88
CA ALA A 527 -23.16 -15.95 2.57
C ALA A 527 -24.60 -16.46 2.34
N LYS A 528 -25.34 -15.87 1.41
CA LYS A 528 -26.72 -16.29 1.16
C LYS A 528 -26.81 -17.76 0.74
N GLU A 529 -25.86 -18.28 -0.08
CA GLU A 529 -25.87 -19.65 -0.57
C GLU A 529 -24.65 -20.44 -0.06
N ALA A 530 -23.42 -19.94 -0.31
CA ALA A 530 -22.21 -20.66 0.04
C ALA A 530 -20.96 -19.78 0.18
N VAL A 531 -20.05 -20.22 1.05
CA VAL A 531 -18.66 -19.77 1.11
C VAL A 531 -17.79 -20.92 0.64
N ILE A 532 -16.98 -20.70 -0.39
CA ILE A 532 -16.05 -21.67 -0.96
C ILE A 532 -14.62 -21.19 -0.71
N VAL A 533 -13.77 -22.04 -0.16
CA VAL A 533 -12.37 -21.74 0.13
C VAL A 533 -11.48 -22.62 -0.73
N LEU A 534 -10.64 -22.02 -1.55
CA LEU A 534 -9.74 -22.71 -2.47
C LEU A 534 -8.28 -22.56 -2.01
N PRO A 535 -7.54 -23.66 -1.79
CA PRO A 535 -6.16 -23.62 -1.32
C PRO A 535 -5.20 -23.18 -2.42
N ALA A 536 -4.48 -22.08 -2.20
CA ALA A 536 -3.50 -21.56 -3.12
C ALA A 536 -2.07 -21.93 -2.72
N MET A 537 -1.20 -22.11 -3.71
CA MET A 537 0.24 -22.15 -3.55
C MET A 537 0.77 -20.75 -3.24
N THR A 538 1.82 -20.66 -2.43
CA THR A 538 2.58 -19.40 -2.29
C THR A 538 3.39 -19.15 -3.55
N ARG A 539 3.83 -17.91 -3.76
CA ARG A 539 4.67 -17.54 -4.90
C ARG A 539 5.97 -18.37 -5.03
N TYR A 540 6.47 -18.92 -3.91
CA TYR A 540 7.67 -19.75 -3.91
C TYR A 540 7.44 -21.18 -4.33
N GLU A 541 6.19 -21.61 -4.40
CA GLU A 541 5.76 -22.97 -4.75
C GLU A 541 5.28 -23.08 -6.20
N GLN A 542 5.04 -21.92 -6.86
CA GLN A 542 4.48 -21.90 -8.21
C GLN A 542 5.43 -22.53 -9.22
N PRO A 543 4.95 -23.51 -10.04
CA PRO A 543 5.73 -24.12 -11.09
C PRO A 543 6.25 -23.10 -12.10
N GLY A 544 7.54 -23.21 -12.44
CA GLY A 544 8.17 -22.28 -13.37
C GLY A 544 8.48 -20.89 -12.77
N GLY A 545 8.28 -20.72 -11.46
CA GLY A 545 8.51 -19.46 -10.75
C GLY A 545 7.54 -18.36 -11.11
N GLY A 546 7.84 -17.13 -10.73
CA GLY A 546 7.01 -15.98 -11.00
C GLY A 546 7.75 -14.66 -10.84
N THR A 547 7.18 -13.60 -11.38
CA THR A 547 7.78 -12.27 -11.37
C THR A 547 7.05 -11.31 -10.44
N SER A 548 7.72 -10.25 -10.04
CA SER A 548 7.12 -9.13 -9.31
C SER A 548 7.84 -7.83 -9.63
N THR A 549 7.14 -6.70 -9.53
CA THR A 549 7.66 -5.39 -9.87
C THR A 549 7.86 -4.54 -8.63
N SER A 550 9.07 -3.99 -8.45
CA SER A 550 9.39 -3.11 -7.33
C SER A 550 8.87 -1.68 -7.53
N THR A 551 8.93 -0.88 -6.45
CA THR A 551 8.66 0.56 -6.48
C THR A 551 9.44 1.29 -7.59
N GLU A 552 10.69 0.94 -7.80
CA GLU A 552 11.57 1.56 -8.81
C GLU A 552 11.48 0.91 -10.20
N ARG A 553 10.38 0.18 -10.47
CA ARG A 553 10.10 -0.42 -11.79
C ARG A 553 11.03 -1.57 -12.18
N MET A 554 11.72 -2.16 -11.21
CA MET A 554 12.53 -3.36 -11.43
C MET A 554 11.60 -4.58 -11.43
N VAL A 555 11.62 -5.35 -12.49
CA VAL A 555 10.90 -6.62 -12.62
C VAL A 555 11.86 -7.75 -12.25
N TYR A 556 11.60 -8.40 -11.13
CA TYR A 556 12.44 -9.46 -10.56
C TYR A 556 11.82 -10.83 -10.81
N PHE A 557 12.65 -11.80 -11.13
CA PHE A 557 12.28 -13.21 -11.20
C PHE A 557 12.56 -13.93 -9.86
N SER A 558 11.54 -14.60 -9.33
CA SER A 558 11.64 -15.52 -8.20
C SER A 558 11.47 -16.94 -8.69
N PRO A 559 12.50 -17.78 -8.62
CA PRO A 559 12.37 -19.17 -9.07
C PRO A 559 11.42 -19.95 -8.15
N GLU A 560 10.91 -21.05 -8.66
CA GLU A 560 10.27 -22.06 -7.83
C GLU A 560 11.27 -22.60 -6.80
N ILE A 561 10.88 -22.60 -5.52
CA ILE A 561 11.76 -23.02 -4.43
C ILE A 561 11.40 -24.47 -4.02
N LYS A 562 12.38 -25.36 -4.17
CA LYS A 562 12.22 -26.76 -3.78
C LYS A 562 11.96 -26.87 -2.28
N GLY A 563 10.82 -27.51 -1.90
CA GLY A 563 10.41 -27.68 -0.51
C GLY A 563 9.11 -28.44 -0.37
N PRO A 564 8.59 -28.56 0.85
CA PRO A 564 7.27 -29.14 1.09
C PRO A 564 6.19 -28.42 0.27
N ARG A 565 5.18 -29.17 -0.14
CA ARG A 565 3.96 -28.64 -0.75
C ARG A 565 2.78 -28.96 0.16
N ILE A 566 1.79 -28.10 0.13
CA ILE A 566 0.55 -28.32 0.89
C ILE A 566 -0.38 -29.14 0.02
N GLU A 567 -0.66 -30.33 0.44
CA GLU A 567 -1.58 -31.33 -0.14
C GLU A 567 -2.14 -31.01 -1.55
N GLU A 568 -3.38 -30.47 -1.61
CA GLU A 568 -4.08 -30.18 -2.85
C GLU A 568 -3.97 -28.69 -3.29
N ALA A 569 -3.11 -27.87 -2.65
CA ALA A 569 -2.92 -26.49 -3.07
C ALA A 569 -2.45 -26.41 -4.52
N ARG A 570 -3.04 -25.49 -5.30
CA ARG A 570 -2.73 -25.27 -6.71
C ARG A 570 -2.15 -23.88 -6.96
N SER A 571 -1.45 -23.73 -8.07
CA SER A 571 -0.97 -22.47 -8.57
C SER A 571 -2.16 -21.51 -8.81
N GLU A 572 -2.04 -20.27 -8.35
CA GLU A 572 -3.14 -19.30 -8.40
C GLU A 572 -3.66 -19.07 -9.82
N TRP A 573 -2.77 -18.88 -10.80
CA TRP A 573 -3.18 -18.65 -12.17
C TRP A 573 -3.82 -19.89 -12.83
N GLU A 574 -3.42 -21.12 -12.45
CA GLU A 574 -4.01 -22.37 -12.97
C GLU A 574 -5.46 -22.53 -12.52
N ILE A 575 -5.78 -22.14 -11.28
CA ILE A 575 -7.15 -22.16 -10.75
C ILE A 575 -8.08 -21.29 -11.62
N TYR A 576 -7.64 -20.08 -11.97
CA TYR A 576 -8.42 -19.19 -12.84
C TYR A 576 -8.62 -19.74 -14.24
N ILE A 577 -7.60 -20.34 -14.83
CA ILE A 577 -7.70 -20.96 -16.16
C ILE A 577 -8.65 -22.16 -16.14
N ASP A 578 -8.56 -23.02 -15.12
CA ASP A 578 -9.46 -24.18 -14.97
C ASP A 578 -10.92 -23.72 -14.80
N LEU A 579 -11.16 -22.70 -13.98
CA LEU A 579 -12.48 -22.09 -13.83
C LEU A 579 -13.03 -21.56 -15.17
N ALA A 580 -12.24 -20.78 -15.90
CA ALA A 580 -12.65 -20.20 -17.17
C ALA A 580 -13.03 -21.25 -18.22
N LYS A 581 -12.25 -22.34 -18.32
CA LYS A 581 -12.54 -23.49 -19.20
C LYS A 581 -13.84 -24.20 -18.83
N ARG A 582 -14.22 -24.25 -17.56
CA ARG A 582 -15.50 -24.84 -17.11
C ARG A 582 -16.68 -23.95 -17.39
N VAL A 583 -16.51 -22.65 -17.35
CA VAL A 583 -17.57 -21.67 -17.69
C VAL A 583 -17.83 -21.68 -19.19
N LYS A 584 -16.79 -21.67 -20.03
CA LYS A 584 -16.88 -21.66 -21.51
C LYS A 584 -16.04 -22.79 -22.12
N PRO A 585 -16.51 -24.03 -22.06
CA PRO A 585 -15.74 -25.20 -22.52
C PRO A 585 -15.51 -25.21 -24.05
N GLU A 586 -16.36 -24.56 -24.82
CA GLU A 586 -16.23 -24.40 -26.26
C GLU A 586 -15.10 -23.43 -26.67
N GLU A 587 -14.73 -22.51 -25.80
CA GLU A 587 -13.66 -21.52 -25.98
C GLU A 587 -12.39 -21.84 -25.19
N LYS A 588 -12.23 -23.06 -24.66
CA LYS A 588 -11.14 -23.47 -23.77
C LYS A 588 -9.74 -23.25 -24.33
N ASP A 589 -9.58 -23.29 -25.66
CA ASP A 589 -8.30 -23.13 -26.34
C ASP A 589 -7.87 -21.63 -26.40
N ILE A 590 -8.82 -20.70 -26.27
CA ILE A 590 -8.55 -19.25 -26.21
C ILE A 590 -7.93 -18.86 -24.85
N ILE A 591 -8.35 -19.55 -23.78
CA ILE A 591 -7.93 -19.24 -22.41
C ILE A 591 -7.00 -20.33 -21.85
N HIS A 592 -5.92 -20.60 -22.56
CA HIS A 592 -4.95 -21.63 -22.19
C HIS A 592 -3.53 -21.09 -22.14
N PHE A 593 -2.78 -21.52 -21.13
CA PHE A 593 -1.32 -21.38 -21.05
C PHE A 593 -0.72 -22.73 -20.68
N GLU A 594 0.35 -23.10 -21.38
CA GLU A 594 1.08 -24.33 -21.10
C GLU A 594 1.84 -24.26 -19.77
N ASN A 595 2.40 -23.09 -19.47
CA ASN A 595 3.23 -22.85 -18.29
C ASN A 595 3.37 -21.33 -18.04
N ALA A 596 4.09 -20.97 -16.99
CA ALA A 596 4.34 -19.57 -16.62
C ALA A 596 5.21 -18.82 -17.65
N ASP A 597 6.05 -19.51 -18.43
CA ASP A 597 6.84 -18.89 -19.50
C ASP A 597 5.93 -18.38 -20.61
N ALA A 598 4.92 -19.17 -21.03
CA ALA A 598 3.93 -18.76 -22.02
C ALA A 598 3.12 -17.52 -21.56
N ILE A 599 2.84 -17.40 -20.25
CA ILE A 599 2.21 -16.21 -19.70
C ILE A 599 3.12 -15.00 -19.87
N ARG A 600 4.42 -15.13 -19.53
CA ARG A 600 5.41 -14.04 -19.69
C ARG A 600 5.59 -13.60 -21.14
N GLU A 601 5.55 -14.55 -22.07
CA GLU A 601 5.57 -14.24 -23.51
C GLU A 601 4.37 -13.39 -23.91
N GLU A 602 3.16 -13.73 -23.48
CA GLU A 602 1.96 -12.95 -23.79
C GLU A 602 1.95 -11.58 -23.07
N ILE A 603 2.47 -11.49 -21.85
CA ILE A 603 2.65 -10.20 -21.15
C ILE A 603 3.54 -9.27 -21.98
N ALA A 604 4.67 -9.76 -22.49
CA ALA A 604 5.60 -8.96 -23.30
C ALA A 604 4.94 -8.40 -24.58
N LEU A 605 4.00 -9.15 -25.18
CA LEU A 605 3.26 -8.73 -26.35
C LEU A 605 2.18 -7.70 -26.06
N THR A 606 1.52 -7.82 -24.91
CA THR A 606 0.36 -6.99 -24.52
C THR A 606 0.75 -5.75 -23.73
N ASN A 607 1.86 -5.80 -23.00
CA ASN A 607 2.39 -4.70 -22.19
C ASN A 607 3.81 -4.32 -22.62
N ARG A 608 3.93 -3.28 -23.44
CA ARG A 608 5.23 -2.83 -24.00
C ARG A 608 6.28 -2.50 -22.95
N ASN A 609 5.90 -2.03 -21.78
CA ASN A 609 6.84 -1.74 -20.70
C ASN A 609 7.49 -3.02 -20.13
N TYR A 610 6.85 -4.16 -20.37
CA TYR A 610 7.30 -5.46 -19.88
C TYR A 610 7.99 -6.32 -20.96
N ASP A 611 8.32 -5.73 -22.13
CA ASP A 611 9.17 -6.43 -23.09
C ASP A 611 10.55 -6.68 -22.46
N GLY A 612 10.87 -7.94 -22.28
CA GLY A 612 11.99 -8.43 -21.47
C GLY A 612 11.61 -9.43 -20.39
N ILE A 613 10.32 -9.44 -19.93
CA ILE A 613 9.85 -10.37 -18.90
C ILE A 613 9.96 -11.83 -19.35
N GLN A 614 9.78 -12.11 -20.64
CA GLN A 614 9.89 -13.44 -21.25
C GLN A 614 11.30 -14.03 -21.15
N HIS A 615 12.32 -13.21 -20.87
CA HIS A 615 13.71 -13.63 -20.72
C HIS A 615 14.12 -13.89 -19.28
N LEU A 616 13.25 -13.62 -18.31
CA LEU A 616 13.51 -13.84 -16.88
C LEU A 616 13.24 -15.31 -16.54
N LYS A 617 14.28 -16.10 -16.28
CA LYS A 617 14.19 -17.57 -16.08
C LYS A 617 14.95 -18.06 -14.85
N GLU A 618 15.94 -17.29 -14.38
CA GLU A 618 16.84 -17.72 -13.33
C GLU A 618 16.89 -16.72 -12.16
N LYS A 619 17.30 -17.21 -11.00
CA LYS A 619 17.54 -16.37 -9.84
C LYS A 619 18.50 -15.24 -10.16
N GLY A 620 18.08 -14.03 -9.92
CA GLY A 620 18.89 -12.82 -10.14
C GLY A 620 18.56 -12.11 -11.45
N ASP A 621 17.77 -12.75 -12.32
CA ASP A 621 17.28 -12.11 -13.52
C ASP A 621 16.36 -10.94 -13.13
N VAL A 622 16.63 -9.81 -13.74
CA VAL A 622 15.95 -8.56 -13.48
C VAL A 622 16.13 -7.60 -14.65
N PHE A 623 15.11 -6.82 -14.94
CA PHE A 623 15.24 -5.64 -15.79
C PHE A 623 14.44 -4.49 -15.20
N GLN A 624 14.74 -3.26 -15.64
CA GLN A 624 14.00 -2.06 -15.25
C GLN A 624 13.35 -1.45 -16.48
N TRP A 625 12.01 -1.41 -16.49
CA TRP A 625 11.32 -0.76 -17.59
C TRP A 625 11.46 0.77 -17.52
N GLY A 626 11.56 1.42 -18.67
CA GLY A 626 11.71 2.86 -18.80
C GLY A 626 13.09 3.43 -18.36
N GLY A 627 14.07 2.58 -18.07
CA GLY A 627 15.42 3.03 -17.70
C GLY A 627 15.58 3.53 -16.27
N ALA A 628 16.70 4.20 -15.97
CA ALA A 628 17.02 4.67 -14.62
C ALA A 628 16.10 5.82 -14.18
N TRP A 629 15.83 6.76 -15.05
CA TRP A 629 15.01 7.92 -14.81
C TRP A 629 13.89 8.01 -15.84
N LEU A 630 12.67 8.20 -15.37
CA LEU A 630 11.58 8.65 -16.22
C LEU A 630 11.65 10.16 -16.35
N CYS A 631 11.16 10.71 -17.46
CA CYS A 631 11.34 12.13 -17.81
C CYS A 631 12.84 12.54 -17.91
N GLU A 632 13.71 11.67 -18.46
CA GLU A 632 15.15 11.96 -18.57
C GLU A 632 15.38 13.28 -19.31
N GLY A 633 16.22 14.14 -18.73
CA GLY A 633 16.50 15.47 -19.27
C GLY A 633 15.34 16.46 -19.19
N GLY A 634 14.23 16.11 -18.54
CA GLY A 634 13.00 16.90 -18.44
C GLY A 634 11.91 16.52 -19.47
N ASP A 635 12.21 15.60 -20.39
CA ASP A 635 11.26 15.18 -21.44
C ASP A 635 10.31 14.11 -20.88
N CYS A 636 9.09 14.49 -20.58
CA CYS A 636 8.05 13.63 -20.00
C CYS A 636 7.23 12.91 -21.07
N PRO A 637 6.70 11.69 -20.80
CA PRO A 637 5.84 10.97 -21.73
C PRO A 637 4.40 11.54 -21.79
N THR A 638 4.28 12.85 -21.89
CA THR A 638 3.07 13.60 -22.15
C THR A 638 2.94 13.90 -23.66
N PRO A 639 1.77 14.30 -24.18
CA PRO A 639 1.60 14.56 -25.61
C PRO A 639 2.58 15.59 -26.20
N ASP A 640 3.02 16.56 -25.44
CA ASP A 640 3.93 17.62 -25.84
C ASP A 640 5.35 17.50 -25.24
N GLY A 641 5.62 16.42 -24.53
CA GLY A 641 6.90 16.16 -23.88
C GLY A 641 7.15 16.93 -22.58
N LYS A 642 6.18 17.70 -22.09
CA LYS A 642 6.37 18.58 -20.94
C LYS A 642 5.65 18.08 -19.70
N GLY A 643 6.18 18.42 -18.53
CA GLY A 643 5.46 18.29 -17.27
C GLY A 643 4.36 19.35 -17.11
N ASN A 644 3.28 19.02 -16.42
CA ASN A 644 2.15 19.91 -16.18
C ASN A 644 2.05 20.26 -14.69
N LEU A 645 2.07 21.56 -14.39
CA LEU A 645 1.71 22.08 -13.08
C LEU A 645 0.19 22.07 -12.94
N ILE A 646 -0.31 21.51 -11.87
CA ILE A 646 -1.73 21.33 -11.62
C ILE A 646 -2.15 22.27 -10.49
N PRO A 647 -2.91 23.34 -10.78
CA PRO A 647 -3.51 24.18 -9.74
C PRO A 647 -4.51 23.38 -8.91
N VAL A 648 -4.38 23.42 -7.59
CA VAL A 648 -5.22 22.67 -6.65
C VAL A 648 -5.84 23.64 -5.64
N GLU A 649 -7.11 23.40 -5.28
CA GLU A 649 -7.76 24.12 -4.20
C GLU A 649 -7.30 23.58 -2.84
N ILE A 650 -7.20 24.48 -1.85
CA ILE A 650 -7.07 24.06 -0.46
C ILE A 650 -8.44 23.55 -0.02
N PRO A 651 -8.57 22.29 0.39
CA PRO A 651 -9.85 21.75 0.81
C PRO A 651 -10.30 22.40 2.11
N GLU A 652 -11.60 22.67 2.21
CA GLU A 652 -12.20 23.09 3.46
C GLU A 652 -12.27 21.87 4.40
N LEU A 653 -11.36 21.82 5.35
CA LEU A 653 -11.32 20.78 6.37
C LEU A 653 -12.19 21.23 7.54
N ARG A 654 -13.44 20.79 7.57
CA ARG A 654 -14.34 21.03 8.70
C ARG A 654 -14.16 19.92 9.73
N LYS A 655 -13.57 20.28 10.84
CA LYS A 655 -13.59 19.46 12.06
C LYS A 655 -14.56 20.13 13.01
N PRO A 656 -15.65 19.47 13.41
CA PRO A 656 -16.56 20.02 14.41
C PRO A 656 -15.84 20.34 15.72
N GLU A 657 -16.28 21.34 16.45
CA GLU A 657 -15.70 21.68 17.74
C GLU A 657 -15.77 20.47 18.69
N GLY A 658 -14.76 20.30 19.53
CA GLY A 658 -14.67 19.14 20.43
C GLY A 658 -14.26 17.81 19.76
N HIS A 659 -14.13 17.75 18.44
CA HIS A 659 -13.66 16.55 17.75
C HIS A 659 -12.12 16.56 17.58
N PHE A 660 -11.58 15.35 17.45
CA PHE A 660 -10.20 15.11 17.00
C PHE A 660 -10.20 14.66 15.55
N TYR A 661 -9.20 15.06 14.77
CA TYR A 661 -8.90 14.37 13.53
C TYR A 661 -8.34 12.99 13.83
N VAL A 662 -8.85 11.98 13.15
CA VAL A 662 -8.44 10.58 13.29
C VAL A 662 -7.62 10.18 12.08
N SER A 663 -6.42 9.66 12.33
CA SER A 663 -5.63 8.95 11.31
C SER A 663 -5.46 7.48 11.70
N THR A 664 -5.41 6.61 10.70
CA THR A 664 -5.05 5.21 10.90
C THR A 664 -3.56 5.01 10.61
N ARG A 665 -2.82 4.50 11.59
CA ARG A 665 -1.37 4.32 11.47
C ARG A 665 -1.01 2.84 11.34
N ARG A 666 0.08 2.55 10.59
CA ARG A 666 0.69 1.21 10.50
C ARG A 666 1.94 1.20 11.35
N GLY A 667 1.86 0.62 12.54
CA GLY A 667 2.99 0.47 13.46
C GLY A 667 4.03 -0.53 12.97
N LYS A 668 5.16 -0.57 13.65
CA LYS A 668 6.18 -1.59 13.42
C LYS A 668 5.66 -2.93 13.87
N GLN A 669 5.54 -3.89 12.94
CA GLN A 669 4.93 -5.20 13.16
C GLN A 669 3.43 -5.16 13.50
N PHE A 670 2.80 -4.01 13.24
CA PHE A 670 1.38 -3.79 13.38
C PHE A 670 0.79 -3.38 12.04
N ASN A 671 0.32 -4.34 11.29
CA ASN A 671 -0.39 -4.16 10.02
C ASN A 671 -1.16 -5.44 9.69
N SER A 672 -1.86 -5.47 8.57
CA SER A 672 -2.61 -6.66 8.13
C SER A 672 -1.76 -7.89 7.82
N MET A 673 -0.43 -7.76 7.77
CA MET A 673 0.48 -8.89 7.50
C MET A 673 1.13 -9.44 8.76
N ILE A 674 1.35 -8.60 9.77
CA ILE A 674 2.09 -8.94 10.97
C ILE A 674 1.32 -8.44 12.18
N TYR A 675 0.97 -9.37 13.05
CA TYR A 675 0.22 -9.11 14.27
C TYR A 675 1.15 -9.27 15.47
N GLY A 676 1.98 -8.25 15.73
CA GLY A 676 2.76 -8.14 16.95
C GLY A 676 1.87 -7.80 18.15
N GLU A 677 2.34 -8.09 19.36
CA GLU A 677 1.63 -7.72 20.61
C GLU A 677 1.83 -6.25 20.95
N THR A 678 3.05 -5.76 20.77
CA THR A 678 3.44 -4.36 21.03
C THR A 678 4.28 -3.80 19.90
N ASP A 679 4.07 -2.51 19.57
CA ASP A 679 4.94 -1.78 18.64
C ASP A 679 6.27 -1.48 19.36
N PRO A 680 7.41 -2.01 18.90
CA PRO A 680 8.69 -1.91 19.61
C PRO A 680 9.28 -0.50 19.66
N PHE A 681 8.71 0.49 18.99
CA PHE A 681 9.16 1.88 19.00
C PHE A 681 8.30 2.79 19.88
N THR A 682 7.01 2.53 19.96
CA THR A 682 6.09 3.34 20.75
C THR A 682 5.67 2.65 22.06
N ASP A 683 5.97 1.36 22.19
CA ASP A 683 5.49 0.51 23.28
C ASP A 683 3.95 0.52 23.41
N ALA A 684 3.28 0.77 22.31
CA ALA A 684 1.83 0.77 22.20
C ALA A 684 1.31 -0.61 21.80
N ASP A 685 0.16 -1.01 22.34
CA ASP A 685 -0.59 -2.15 21.82
C ASP A 685 -1.60 -1.71 20.75
N ARG A 686 -2.35 -2.67 20.20
CA ARG A 686 -3.31 -2.41 19.09
C ARG A 686 -4.49 -1.55 19.52
N TYR A 687 -4.81 -1.53 20.80
CA TYR A 687 -5.94 -0.79 21.36
C TYR A 687 -5.53 0.56 21.97
N ASP A 688 -4.25 0.94 21.89
CA ASP A 688 -3.79 2.25 22.33
C ASP A 688 -4.15 3.33 21.29
N VAL A 689 -4.76 4.41 21.77
CA VAL A 689 -5.05 5.63 21.00
C VAL A 689 -3.94 6.62 21.29
N LEU A 690 -3.11 6.89 20.27
CA LEU A 690 -2.02 7.84 20.40
C LEU A 690 -2.56 9.27 20.34
N MET A 691 -2.30 10.07 21.33
CA MET A 691 -2.76 11.46 21.43
C MET A 691 -1.70 12.38 22.05
N ASN A 692 -1.85 13.67 21.83
CA ASN A 692 -0.96 14.68 22.44
C ASN A 692 -1.26 14.83 23.92
N GLU A 693 -0.22 14.99 24.74
CA GLU A 693 -0.37 15.20 26.20
C GLU A 693 -1.15 16.48 26.54
N ALA A 694 -0.99 17.57 25.75
CA ALA A 694 -1.73 18.81 25.95
C ALA A 694 -3.24 18.61 25.72
N ASP A 695 -3.61 17.84 24.70
CA ASP A 695 -5.00 17.46 24.43
C ASP A 695 -5.56 16.57 25.55
N GLY A 696 -4.76 15.60 26.03
CA GLY A 696 -5.17 14.77 27.17
C GLY A 696 -5.51 15.63 28.39
N LYS A 697 -4.64 16.57 28.75
CA LYS A 697 -4.88 17.50 29.86
C LYS A 697 -6.12 18.37 29.68
N LYS A 698 -6.37 18.85 28.46
CA LYS A 698 -7.54 19.67 28.11
C LYS A 698 -8.85 18.91 28.30
N HIS A 699 -8.86 17.61 28.05
CA HIS A 699 -10.02 16.72 28.12
C HIS A 699 -10.04 15.86 29.42
N ASP A 700 -9.24 16.18 30.43
CA ASP A 700 -9.09 15.44 31.69
C ASP A 700 -8.78 13.94 31.47
N ILE A 701 -8.00 13.62 30.45
CA ILE A 701 -7.54 12.28 30.12
C ILE A 701 -6.06 12.15 30.51
N GLN A 702 -5.72 11.06 31.20
CA GLN A 702 -4.35 10.73 31.59
C GLN A 702 -3.79 9.59 30.72
N ASP A 703 -2.46 9.48 30.66
CA ASP A 703 -1.80 8.35 29.99
C ASP A 703 -2.23 7.03 30.65
N GLY A 704 -2.75 6.09 29.84
CA GLY A 704 -3.26 4.81 30.32
C GLY A 704 -4.77 4.78 30.64
N ASP A 705 -5.46 5.92 30.68
CA ASP A 705 -6.92 5.93 30.91
C ASP A 705 -7.65 5.14 29.83
N ALA A 706 -8.67 4.38 30.27
CA ALA A 706 -9.63 3.77 29.36
C ALA A 706 -10.50 4.85 28.70
N ILE A 707 -10.52 4.89 27.37
CA ILE A 707 -11.22 5.89 26.58
C ILE A 707 -12.03 5.24 25.46
N VAL A 708 -13.02 5.98 24.99
CA VAL A 708 -13.78 5.65 23.77
C VAL A 708 -13.64 6.81 22.78
N ALA A 709 -13.17 6.49 21.57
CA ALA A 709 -13.26 7.37 20.42
C ALA A 709 -14.50 6.98 19.62
N TYR A 710 -15.36 7.93 19.23
CA TYR A 710 -16.61 7.61 18.55
C TYR A 710 -17.07 8.72 17.61
N ASN A 711 -17.86 8.33 16.63
CA ASN A 711 -18.56 9.20 15.69
C ASN A 711 -19.85 8.51 15.21
N LYS A 712 -20.54 9.08 14.22
CA LYS A 712 -21.78 8.51 13.68
C LYS A 712 -21.61 7.16 12.94
N HIS A 713 -20.39 6.77 12.60
CA HIS A 713 -20.10 5.52 11.87
C HIS A 713 -19.79 4.36 12.82
N GLY A 714 -19.28 4.67 14.02
CA GLY A 714 -18.97 3.64 15.00
C GLY A 714 -18.17 4.18 16.17
N PHE A 715 -17.60 3.26 16.92
CA PHE A 715 -16.78 3.57 18.09
C PHE A 715 -15.56 2.66 18.18
N PHE A 716 -14.55 3.12 18.90
CA PHE A 716 -13.34 2.38 19.23
C PHE A 716 -13.05 2.52 20.72
N SER A 717 -13.07 1.41 21.44
CA SER A 717 -12.71 1.37 22.86
C SER A 717 -11.25 0.99 23.02
N GLY A 718 -10.49 1.80 23.73
CA GLY A 718 -9.07 1.60 23.90
C GLY A 718 -8.50 2.34 25.12
N ARG A 719 -7.20 2.59 25.08
CA ARG A 719 -6.49 3.34 26.15
C ARG A 719 -5.79 4.55 25.56
N ALA A 720 -5.83 5.65 26.26
CA ALA A 720 -5.04 6.82 25.92
C ALA A 720 -3.55 6.51 26.07
N LYS A 721 -2.76 6.86 25.05
CA LYS A 721 -1.28 6.80 25.10
C LYS A 721 -0.70 8.10 24.62
N PHE A 722 0.01 8.80 25.52
CA PHE A 722 0.62 10.05 25.15
C PHE A 722 1.80 9.82 24.20
N ALA A 723 1.76 10.52 23.08
CA ALA A 723 2.73 10.40 22.01
C ALA A 723 2.91 11.75 21.29
N PRO A 724 3.99 11.96 20.55
CA PRO A 724 4.23 13.20 19.80
C PRO A 724 3.34 13.29 18.56
N VAL A 725 2.04 13.28 18.77
CA VAL A 725 0.99 13.53 17.79
C VAL A 725 0.70 15.04 17.76
N LYS A 726 0.37 15.58 16.60
CA LYS A 726 -0.06 16.98 16.46
C LYS A 726 -1.31 17.23 17.33
N GLU A 727 -1.37 18.35 18.04
CA GLU A 727 -2.54 18.75 18.83
C GLU A 727 -3.81 18.76 17.97
N GLY A 728 -4.95 18.33 18.55
CA GLY A 728 -6.22 18.18 17.84
C GLY A 728 -6.29 16.97 16.91
N ASN A 729 -5.29 16.09 16.94
CA ASN A 729 -5.26 14.85 16.14
C ASN A 729 -5.05 13.64 17.06
N ILE A 730 -5.61 12.51 16.67
CA ILE A 730 -5.32 11.21 17.29
C ILE A 730 -4.91 10.21 16.22
N ALA A 731 -4.13 9.19 16.62
CA ALA A 731 -3.76 8.11 15.72
C ALA A 731 -4.14 6.76 16.34
N LEU A 732 -4.90 5.98 15.57
CA LEU A 732 -5.26 4.62 15.90
C LEU A 732 -4.48 3.64 15.04
N HIS A 733 -4.30 2.42 15.52
CA HIS A 733 -3.69 1.38 14.70
C HIS A 733 -4.68 0.88 13.64
N TRP A 734 -4.16 0.63 12.45
CA TRP A 734 -4.89 0.00 11.36
C TRP A 734 -4.62 -1.51 11.39
N PRO A 735 -5.63 -2.38 11.29
CA PRO A 735 -7.01 -2.11 10.84
C PRO A 735 -8.02 -1.71 11.94
N GLU A 736 -7.66 -1.78 13.19
CA GLU A 736 -8.58 -1.65 14.34
C GLU A 736 -9.34 -0.30 14.33
N GLY A 737 -8.68 0.78 13.90
CA GLY A 737 -9.28 2.11 13.77
C GLY A 737 -10.33 2.25 12.66
N ASN A 738 -10.51 1.23 11.80
CA ASN A 738 -11.46 1.29 10.69
C ASN A 738 -12.92 1.37 11.13
N SER A 739 -13.23 1.05 12.38
CA SER A 739 -14.57 1.23 12.96
C SER A 739 -15.06 2.69 12.97
N LEU A 740 -14.13 3.65 12.90
CA LEU A 740 -14.43 5.09 12.85
C LEU A 740 -14.43 5.66 11.44
N ILE A 741 -13.98 4.90 10.45
CA ILE A 741 -13.80 5.39 9.09
C ILE A 741 -15.10 5.25 8.30
N PRO A 742 -15.59 6.33 7.66
CA PRO A 742 -16.79 6.29 6.85
C PRO A 742 -16.64 5.36 5.64
N GLU A 743 -17.61 4.51 5.37
CA GLU A 743 -17.66 3.61 4.22
C GLU A 743 -17.84 4.33 2.89
N SER A 744 -18.52 5.47 2.88
CA SER A 744 -19.01 6.17 1.68
C SER A 744 -18.17 7.38 1.26
N VAL A 745 -17.01 7.62 1.89
CA VAL A 745 -16.14 8.74 1.53
C VAL A 745 -15.00 8.24 0.65
N TYR A 746 -15.05 8.63 -0.61
CA TYR A 746 -14.06 8.24 -1.62
C TYR A 746 -13.24 9.42 -2.11
N GLU A 747 -12.03 9.14 -2.52
CA GLU A 747 -11.17 10.07 -3.25
C GLU A 747 -11.78 10.39 -4.62
N THR A 748 -11.78 11.65 -4.98
CA THR A 748 -12.59 12.18 -6.10
C THR A 748 -12.21 11.61 -7.47
N TYR A 749 -10.93 11.36 -7.74
CA TYR A 749 -10.44 10.96 -9.06
C TYR A 749 -10.15 9.47 -9.18
N ALA A 750 -9.60 8.89 -8.14
CA ALA A 750 -9.19 7.50 -8.12
C ALA A 750 -10.21 6.56 -7.46
N GLY A 751 -11.21 7.11 -6.77
CA GLY A 751 -12.31 6.36 -6.16
C GLY A 751 -11.85 5.40 -5.07
N ILE A 752 -10.82 5.73 -4.30
CA ILE A 752 -10.39 4.91 -3.16
C ILE A 752 -10.97 5.44 -1.85
N PRO A 753 -11.17 4.60 -0.83
CA PRO A 753 -11.66 5.07 0.46
C PRO A 753 -10.72 6.09 1.12
N ASP A 754 -11.29 7.08 1.77
CA ASP A 754 -10.58 7.93 2.74
C ASP A 754 -10.42 7.16 4.05
N TYR A 755 -9.20 7.04 4.57
CA TYR A 755 -8.91 6.37 5.85
C TYR A 755 -8.68 7.37 6.99
N ASN A 756 -9.28 8.54 6.89
CA ASN A 756 -9.30 9.58 7.92
C ASN A 756 -10.75 9.89 8.32
N ALA A 757 -10.91 10.37 9.55
CA ALA A 757 -12.22 10.72 10.09
C ALA A 757 -12.10 11.85 11.12
N ALA A 758 -13.22 12.28 11.66
CA ALA A 758 -13.27 13.03 12.91
C ALA A 758 -14.00 12.21 13.96
N ALA A 759 -13.58 12.30 15.22
CA ALA A 759 -14.19 11.59 16.33
C ALA A 759 -14.13 12.39 17.63
N ILE A 760 -15.10 12.18 18.50
CA ILE A 760 -15.09 12.62 19.89
C ILE A 760 -14.30 11.59 20.69
N VAL A 761 -13.55 12.05 21.71
CA VAL A 761 -12.83 11.17 22.63
C VAL A 761 -13.26 11.49 24.04
N GLU A 762 -13.73 10.48 24.78
CA GLU A 762 -14.16 10.59 26.17
C GLU A 762 -13.60 9.44 27.01
N LYS A 763 -13.54 9.61 28.34
CA LYS A 763 -13.27 8.50 29.27
C LYS A 763 -14.34 7.41 29.11
N ALA A 764 -13.92 6.15 29.13
CA ALA A 764 -14.83 5.02 28.94
C ALA A 764 -15.96 5.00 30.00
N GLU A 765 -15.68 5.39 31.24
CA GLU A 765 -16.68 5.51 32.30
C GLU A 765 -17.76 6.52 31.95
N THR A 766 -17.42 7.67 31.36
CA THR A 766 -18.35 8.70 30.94
C THR A 766 -19.22 8.18 29.79
N TYR A 767 -18.58 7.63 28.74
CA TYR A 767 -19.27 7.09 27.58
C TYR A 767 -20.26 5.97 27.96
N TYR A 768 -19.85 5.00 28.80
CA TYR A 768 -20.72 3.87 29.17
C TYR A 768 -21.74 4.19 30.26
N ALA A 769 -21.54 5.24 31.06
CA ALA A 769 -22.54 5.70 32.03
C ALA A 769 -23.81 6.24 31.33
N HIS A 770 -23.62 6.77 30.13
CA HIS A 770 -24.71 7.32 29.29
C HIS A 770 -25.10 6.37 28.15
N LYS A 771 -25.05 5.06 28.38
CA LYS A 771 -25.25 3.97 27.40
C LYS A 771 -26.64 3.94 26.74
N ASP A 772 -27.36 5.06 26.69
CA ASP A 772 -28.40 5.29 25.72
C ASP A 772 -27.75 5.65 24.39
N THR A 773 -27.94 4.84 23.35
CA THR A 773 -27.48 5.10 21.98
C THR A 773 -27.84 6.53 21.52
N LYS A 774 -28.91 7.08 22.02
CA LYS A 774 -29.32 8.47 21.82
C LYS A 774 -28.40 9.52 22.45
N TYR A 775 -27.58 9.18 23.44
CA TYR A 775 -26.62 10.16 23.98
C TYR A 775 -25.47 10.43 23.01
N ALA A 776 -24.89 9.39 22.43
CA ALA A 776 -23.81 9.56 21.45
C ALA A 776 -24.32 10.27 20.19
N GLU A 777 -25.50 9.90 19.70
CA GLU A 777 -26.16 10.58 18.57
C GLU A 777 -26.42 12.06 18.88
N ARG A 778 -27.04 12.35 20.02
CA ARG A 778 -27.31 13.73 20.46
C ARG A 778 -26.02 14.53 20.67
N ARG A 779 -24.97 13.93 21.27
CA ARG A 779 -23.69 14.61 21.48
C ARG A 779 -23.00 14.96 20.18
N ILE A 780 -23.09 14.08 19.19
CA ILE A 780 -22.57 14.34 17.83
C ILE A 780 -23.38 15.48 17.18
N GLU A 781 -24.72 15.43 17.26
CA GLU A 781 -25.60 16.47 16.72
C GLU A 781 -25.35 17.84 17.38
N GLU A 782 -25.21 17.88 18.70
CA GLU A 782 -24.93 19.12 19.45
C GLU A 782 -23.63 19.77 18.99
N LEU A 783 -22.55 18.97 18.82
CA LEU A 783 -21.23 19.47 18.39
C LEU A 783 -21.16 19.80 16.90
N GLU A 784 -21.99 19.16 16.06
CA GLU A 784 -22.08 19.50 14.62
C GLU A 784 -22.93 20.76 14.38
N MET A 785 -23.82 21.13 15.32
CA MET A 785 -24.69 22.31 15.21
C MET A 785 -24.06 23.60 15.76
N GLU A 786 -22.98 23.54 16.53
CA GLU A 786 -22.29 24.75 16.98
C GLU A 786 -21.54 25.39 15.78
N PRO A 787 -21.83 26.64 15.42
CA PRO A 787 -21.15 27.31 14.33
C PRO A 787 -19.68 27.55 14.71
N SER A 788 -18.77 27.06 13.86
CA SER A 788 -17.30 27.22 13.94
C SER A 788 -16.87 28.67 13.83
#